data_d2741717746f4822cd753228c99b2358
#
_entry.id   d2741717746f4822cd753228c99b2358
#
_cell.length_a   1.000
_cell.length_b   1.000
_cell.length_c   1.000
_cell.angle_alpha   90.00
_cell.angle_beta   90.00
_cell.angle_gamma   90.00
#
_symmetry.space_group_name_H-M   'P 1'
#
loop_
_entity.id
_entity.type
_entity.pdbx_description
1 polymer ?
#
loop_
_entity_poly.entity_id
_entity_poly.type
_entity_poly.pdbx_seq_one_letter_code
_entity_poly.pdbx_strand_id
1 'polypeptide(L)'
;MSRLIQEEASPEEDSPLSSVYQSSLPSPIIASPPAKRGKFTWIYHFYRPDPKKDKFFFCRFASCSTKPSFNGESTSNLHSHFAKIHGPAWTQVAQLGTKTPDQAFANQLIADERRGQLSIENLWSPLRKQDSERRIHLLSWLILDGLPFRTTESANFRAFTAAVGGWQSPSLKTLMRLLPPLTRAINLKIDRNLARLDFVSVAFDEWSSATLDSYLSIVYQGFDPDLNLVTAEDLVAFQPPHTAAHYTQTIRDRLNRRTTDKVTLVSMTTDGGSAGRKAAAELTDNSRDWLWCMAHLLQLAVHDVIGKEMTVAQDIAHVREWVRQLRSHLVLRSQLKEAQTLLELDETQVLLDVETRWDSILTMISSFLRAWPAIVELAAGKSLDPFIPSALAIDVAAIRRLTAAQTVLGEIQKLTTLLGTASFPPLVFSTQWLIQVFDYFNSPADSQSISELQKPLRAALLRRFREALASPSLTLVTSLFDPQFHDGHHLVPVLGATETAAAIARADARLAEEILATNQPRRLPWGGQSPAITIEAARGFVSAYHKLCSDNHAEIELLFRSATGPESRFGILKAWWLANRDVSPQLFRTARAFLAIPATSTSCERMFSLSGHQFSVCRRSLHTTTLEEILTVQCNVGGSAELVQLFKQLVEETPNILEDDEDEPV
;
A
#
# COMPACT_ATOMS: atom_id res chain seq x y z
N MET A 1 -13.69 -3.19 -42.91
CA MET A 1 -13.84 -4.44 -43.70
C MET A 1 -14.45 -5.49 -42.80
N SER A 2 -15.66 -5.49 -42.77
CA SER A 2 -16.82 -6.37 -43.03
C SER A 2 -16.52 -7.81 -43.31
N ARG A 3 -17.21 -8.69 -42.60
CA ARG A 3 -18.05 -9.86 -42.97
C ARG A 3 -18.03 -10.84 -41.82
N LEU A 4 -19.15 -11.09 -41.11
CA LEU A 4 -20.35 -11.87 -41.47
C LEU A 4 -20.05 -13.35 -41.80
N ILE A 5 -20.59 -14.27 -41.00
CA ILE A 5 -21.26 -15.53 -41.30
C ILE A 5 -22.09 -15.87 -40.03
N GLN A 6 -23.35 -15.72 -39.98
CA GLN A 6 -24.54 -16.52 -40.28
C GLN A 6 -24.44 -17.97 -39.80
N GLU A 7 -25.29 -18.29 -38.80
CA GLU A 7 -26.45 -19.18 -38.74
C GLU A 7 -26.27 -20.62 -39.26
N GLU A 8 -26.57 -21.55 -38.38
CA GLU A 8 -27.49 -22.67 -38.70
C GLU A 8 -28.21 -23.17 -37.45
N ALA A 9 -29.51 -23.44 -37.63
CA ALA A 9 -30.51 -23.78 -36.62
C ALA A 9 -30.82 -25.30 -36.63
N SER A 10 -31.11 -25.78 -35.41
CA SER A 10 -32.06 -26.81 -34.93
C SER A 10 -32.21 -28.17 -35.65
N PRO A 11 -32.75 -29.23 -35.03
CA PRO A 11 -34.12 -29.23 -34.51
C PRO A 11 -34.37 -29.96 -33.16
N GLU A 12 -35.59 -29.72 -32.71
CA GLU A 12 -36.37 -30.18 -31.59
C GLU A 12 -36.36 -31.70 -31.35
N GLU A 13 -36.42 -32.12 -30.08
CA GLU A 13 -37.25 -33.26 -29.67
C GLU A 13 -37.86 -33.06 -28.30
N ASP A 14 -39.11 -33.42 -28.22
CA ASP A 14 -40.13 -33.26 -27.21
C ASP A 14 -39.87 -33.83 -25.83
N SER A 15 -40.41 -33.09 -24.88
CA SER A 15 -40.93 -33.29 -23.52
C SER A 15 -41.28 -34.75 -23.09
N PRO A 16 -41.84 -34.98 -21.87
CA PRO A 16 -42.03 -34.17 -20.67
C PRO A 16 -41.62 -34.89 -19.37
N LEU A 17 -41.41 -34.18 -18.28
CA LEU A 17 -41.79 -34.66 -16.93
C LEU A 17 -41.86 -33.49 -15.94
N SER A 18 -43.07 -33.13 -15.64
CA SER A 18 -43.49 -32.39 -14.46
C SER A 18 -43.16 -33.20 -13.20
N SER A 19 -42.58 -32.58 -12.20
CA SER A 19 -43.03 -32.71 -10.81
C SER A 19 -42.16 -31.87 -9.90
N VAL A 20 -42.73 -30.84 -9.36
CA VAL A 20 -42.84 -30.54 -7.93
C VAL A 20 -41.55 -30.74 -7.12
N TYR A 21 -40.83 -29.60 -6.87
CA TYR A 21 -40.22 -29.36 -5.57
C TYR A 21 -40.41 -27.88 -5.19
N GLN A 22 -41.58 -27.57 -4.65
CA GLN A 22 -41.73 -26.52 -3.68
C GLN A 22 -41.04 -27.02 -2.39
N SER A 23 -39.79 -26.71 -2.20
CA SER A 23 -39.18 -26.77 -0.87
C SER A 23 -39.45 -25.43 -0.16
N SER A 24 -40.54 -25.38 0.55
CA SER A 24 -40.78 -24.45 1.63
C SER A 24 -39.61 -24.54 2.63
N LEU A 25 -38.87 -23.42 2.73
CA LEU A 25 -37.95 -23.20 3.85
C LEU A 25 -38.75 -23.31 5.14
N PRO A 26 -38.36 -24.13 6.12
CA PRO A 26 -39.03 -24.16 7.39
C PRO A 26 -38.79 -22.79 8.09
N SER A 27 -39.87 -22.15 8.46
CA SER A 27 -39.88 -21.06 9.46
C SER A 27 -39.08 -21.52 10.69
N PRO A 28 -38.40 -20.61 11.41
CA PRO A 28 -37.69 -20.98 12.63
C PRO A 28 -38.68 -21.61 13.59
N ILE A 29 -38.54 -22.90 13.79
CA ILE A 29 -39.30 -23.64 14.80
C ILE A 29 -38.88 -23.06 16.15
N ILE A 30 -39.71 -22.18 16.71
CA ILE A 30 -39.72 -21.92 18.15
C ILE A 30 -40.06 -23.27 18.75
N ALA A 31 -39.05 -23.99 19.21
CA ALA A 31 -39.24 -25.26 19.85
C ALA A 31 -40.19 -25.08 21.04
N SER A 32 -41.39 -25.66 20.91
CA SER A 32 -42.34 -25.73 22.00
C SER A 32 -41.67 -26.46 23.16
N PRO A 33 -41.88 -26.04 24.41
CA PRO A 33 -41.31 -26.70 25.56
C PRO A 33 -41.75 -28.18 25.60
N PRO A 34 -40.85 -29.12 25.95
CA PRO A 34 -41.16 -30.54 25.96
C PRO A 34 -42.34 -30.81 26.86
N ALA A 35 -43.26 -31.68 26.41
CA ALA A 35 -44.46 -32.06 27.12
C ALA A 35 -44.16 -32.57 28.55
N LYS A 36 -44.99 -32.20 29.50
CA LYS A 36 -44.95 -32.53 30.94
C LYS A 36 -44.70 -34.04 31.14
N ARG A 37 -43.53 -34.42 31.61
CA ARG A 37 -43.30 -35.75 32.20
C ARG A 37 -42.74 -35.58 33.58
N GLY A 38 -43.54 -36.01 34.62
CA GLY A 38 -43.08 -36.30 35.96
C GLY A 38 -42.70 -35.10 36.84
N LYS A 39 -42.71 -35.27 38.12
CA LYS A 39 -42.44 -34.31 39.20
C LYS A 39 -41.02 -33.70 39.20
N PHE A 40 -40.15 -34.04 38.27
CA PHE A 40 -38.76 -33.52 38.19
C PHE A 40 -38.53 -32.97 36.76
N THR A 41 -38.57 -31.66 36.62
CA THR A 41 -38.20 -31.00 35.36
C THR A 41 -36.73 -30.69 35.38
N TRP A 42 -35.99 -31.04 34.30
CA TRP A 42 -34.56 -30.82 34.11
C TRP A 42 -34.12 -29.34 34.35
N ILE A 43 -35.03 -28.39 34.28
CA ILE A 43 -34.74 -26.98 34.48
C ILE A 43 -34.18 -26.66 35.87
N TYR A 44 -34.53 -27.48 36.87
CA TYR A 44 -34.00 -27.31 38.24
C TYR A 44 -32.51 -27.57 38.36
N HIS A 45 -31.88 -28.21 37.41
CA HIS A 45 -30.43 -28.37 37.39
C HIS A 45 -29.69 -27.04 37.23
N PHE A 46 -30.34 -26.01 36.70
CA PHE A 46 -29.79 -24.67 36.47
C PHE A 46 -30.12 -23.66 37.58
N TYR A 47 -30.84 -24.08 38.60
CA TYR A 47 -31.28 -23.23 39.69
C TYR A 47 -31.01 -23.84 41.04
N ARG A 48 -30.93 -22.99 42.09
CA ARG A 48 -30.92 -23.40 43.51
C ARG A 48 -32.02 -22.63 44.25
N PRO A 49 -32.73 -23.27 45.19
CA PRO A 49 -33.76 -22.60 45.99
C PRO A 49 -33.15 -21.50 46.87
N ASP A 50 -33.89 -20.42 47.08
CA ASP A 50 -33.51 -19.36 48.01
C ASP A 50 -33.78 -19.88 49.46
N PRO A 51 -32.76 -20.02 50.34
CA PRO A 51 -32.95 -20.53 51.68
C PRO A 51 -33.78 -19.62 52.57
N LYS A 52 -34.04 -18.37 52.15
CA LYS A 52 -34.79 -17.36 52.92
C LYS A 52 -36.22 -17.15 52.43
N LYS A 53 -36.56 -17.62 51.22
CA LYS A 53 -37.83 -17.37 50.55
C LYS A 53 -38.28 -18.57 49.72
N ASP A 54 -39.23 -19.36 50.22
CA ASP A 54 -39.68 -20.64 49.61
C ASP A 54 -40.20 -20.58 48.18
N LYS A 55 -40.41 -19.41 47.62
CA LYS A 55 -40.96 -19.24 46.27
C LYS A 55 -39.98 -18.60 45.29
N PHE A 56 -38.70 -18.53 45.62
CA PHE A 56 -37.68 -17.94 44.75
C PHE A 56 -36.51 -18.91 44.55
N PHE A 57 -35.94 -18.78 43.32
CA PHE A 57 -34.75 -19.55 42.95
C PHE A 57 -33.64 -18.63 42.54
N PHE A 58 -32.40 -18.94 42.89
CA PHE A 58 -31.20 -18.31 42.36
C PHE A 58 -30.77 -19.02 41.10
N CYS A 59 -30.51 -18.27 40.06
CA CYS A 59 -29.82 -18.79 38.90
C CYS A 59 -28.40 -19.22 39.26
N ARG A 60 -27.94 -20.35 38.75
CA ARG A 60 -26.62 -20.90 39.06
C ARG A 60 -25.49 -20.34 38.15
N PHE A 61 -25.84 -19.66 37.08
CA PHE A 61 -24.89 -18.96 36.25
C PHE A 61 -24.29 -17.75 36.97
N ALA A 62 -22.94 -17.66 36.99
CA ALA A 62 -22.23 -16.70 37.83
C ALA A 62 -22.49 -15.22 37.42
N SER A 63 -22.70 -14.97 36.12
CA SER A 63 -23.04 -13.69 35.57
C SER A 63 -24.46 -13.20 35.85
N CYS A 64 -25.32 -14.05 36.39
CA CYS A 64 -26.73 -13.75 36.59
C CYS A 64 -27.11 -13.47 38.05
N SER A 65 -27.54 -12.24 38.34
CA SER A 65 -28.06 -11.82 39.65
C SER A 65 -29.57 -11.99 39.80
N THR A 66 -30.27 -12.45 38.74
CA THR A 66 -31.73 -12.54 38.73
C THR A 66 -32.26 -13.67 39.61
N LYS A 67 -33.37 -13.38 40.32
CA LYS A 67 -34.09 -14.33 41.16
C LYS A 67 -35.47 -14.56 40.58
N PRO A 68 -35.65 -15.47 39.62
CA PRO A 68 -36.99 -15.75 39.10
C PRO A 68 -37.90 -16.34 40.17
N SER A 69 -39.14 -15.89 40.20
CA SER A 69 -40.18 -16.37 41.12
C SER A 69 -40.70 -17.73 40.64
N PHE A 70 -41.03 -18.61 41.64
CA PHE A 70 -41.66 -19.88 41.39
C PHE A 70 -42.88 -20.04 42.29
N ASN A 71 -44.06 -20.29 41.70
CA ASN A 71 -45.33 -20.39 42.41
C ASN A 71 -45.66 -21.82 42.96
N GLY A 72 -44.74 -22.75 42.82
CA GLY A 72 -44.89 -24.13 43.27
C GLY A 72 -45.57 -25.07 42.26
N GLU A 73 -46.23 -24.55 41.25
CA GLU A 73 -47.01 -25.32 40.26
C GLU A 73 -46.43 -25.30 38.85
N SER A 74 -45.80 -24.18 38.44
CA SER A 74 -45.32 -24.00 37.09
C SER A 74 -43.85 -23.53 37.03
N THR A 75 -43.07 -24.20 36.23
CA THR A 75 -41.65 -23.85 35.93
C THR A 75 -41.52 -22.86 34.80
N SER A 76 -42.62 -22.28 34.27
CA SER A 76 -42.63 -21.39 33.13
C SER A 76 -41.72 -20.16 33.30
N ASN A 77 -41.68 -19.57 34.50
CA ASN A 77 -40.79 -18.44 34.80
C ASN A 77 -39.31 -18.82 34.75
N LEU A 78 -38.96 -20.01 35.22
CA LEU A 78 -37.58 -20.55 35.17
C LEU A 78 -37.17 -20.77 33.70
N HIS A 79 -38.05 -21.39 32.88
CA HIS A 79 -37.80 -21.59 31.45
C HIS A 79 -37.71 -20.29 30.71
N SER A 80 -38.60 -19.34 30.98
CA SER A 80 -38.61 -18.01 30.35
C SER A 80 -37.33 -17.23 30.68
N HIS A 81 -36.93 -17.23 31.94
CA HIS A 81 -35.66 -16.62 32.34
C HIS A 81 -34.48 -17.28 31.66
N PHE A 82 -34.40 -18.62 31.67
CA PHE A 82 -33.31 -19.36 31.07
C PHE A 82 -33.19 -19.07 29.55
N ALA A 83 -34.31 -19.11 28.85
CA ALA A 83 -34.36 -18.82 27.42
C ALA A 83 -34.01 -17.36 27.05
N LYS A 84 -34.44 -16.40 27.88
CA LYS A 84 -34.22 -14.98 27.61
C LYS A 84 -32.85 -14.44 28.01
N ILE A 85 -32.36 -14.92 29.18
CA ILE A 85 -31.12 -14.39 29.79
C ILE A 85 -29.91 -15.25 29.39
N HIS A 86 -30.09 -16.58 29.30
CA HIS A 86 -29.04 -17.55 29.00
C HIS A 86 -29.28 -18.21 27.63
N GLY A 87 -29.58 -17.40 26.61
CA GLY A 87 -29.89 -17.84 25.24
C GLY A 87 -28.91 -18.86 24.65
N PRO A 88 -27.60 -18.66 24.76
CA PRO A 88 -26.60 -19.63 24.28
C PRO A 88 -26.71 -21.00 24.99
N ALA A 89 -26.83 -21.04 26.30
CA ALA A 89 -27.03 -22.26 27.05
C ALA A 89 -28.39 -22.91 26.74
N TRP A 90 -29.44 -22.11 26.53
CA TRP A 90 -30.73 -22.58 26.04
C TRP A 90 -30.64 -23.28 24.69
N THR A 91 -29.87 -22.73 23.76
CA THR A 91 -29.67 -23.31 22.43
C THR A 91 -29.01 -24.68 22.51
N GLN A 92 -28.03 -24.87 23.39
CA GLN A 92 -27.39 -26.19 23.63
C GLN A 92 -28.36 -27.21 24.21
N VAL A 93 -29.20 -26.78 25.14
CA VAL A 93 -30.27 -27.63 25.67
C VAL A 93 -31.28 -27.99 24.57
N ALA A 94 -31.65 -27.06 23.71
CA ALA A 94 -32.56 -27.30 22.57
C ALA A 94 -31.98 -28.29 21.56
N GLN A 95 -30.68 -28.34 21.38
CA GLN A 95 -29.98 -29.27 20.49
C GLN A 95 -30.01 -30.72 20.96
N LEU A 96 -30.25 -30.97 22.26
CA LEU A 96 -30.42 -32.34 22.80
C LEU A 96 -31.68 -33.04 22.25
N GLY A 97 -32.59 -32.29 21.61
CA GLY A 97 -33.81 -32.86 21.01
C GLY A 97 -34.70 -33.51 22.04
N THR A 98 -34.86 -34.84 21.98
CA THR A 98 -35.70 -35.63 22.91
C THR A 98 -35.01 -36.02 24.22
N LYS A 99 -33.71 -35.82 24.32
CA LYS A 99 -32.92 -36.08 25.53
C LYS A 99 -33.12 -34.96 26.55
N THR A 100 -33.36 -35.26 27.81
CA THR A 100 -33.43 -34.27 28.87
C THR A 100 -32.03 -34.01 29.43
N PRO A 101 -31.64 -32.73 29.66
CA PRO A 101 -30.38 -32.43 30.35
C PRO A 101 -30.31 -33.08 31.71
N ASP A 102 -29.20 -33.74 31.99
CA ASP A 102 -28.90 -34.25 33.33
C ASP A 102 -28.10 -33.20 34.14
N GLN A 103 -27.82 -33.54 35.41
CA GLN A 103 -27.10 -32.65 36.31
C GLN A 103 -25.63 -32.45 35.87
N ALA A 104 -25.01 -33.46 35.24
CA ALA A 104 -23.63 -33.37 34.77
C ALA A 104 -23.52 -32.37 33.60
N PHE A 105 -24.44 -32.46 32.63
CA PHE A 105 -24.55 -31.53 31.54
C PHE A 105 -24.79 -30.08 32.00
N ALA A 106 -25.73 -29.89 32.96
CA ALA A 106 -25.97 -28.57 33.53
C ALA A 106 -24.76 -28.00 34.28
N ASN A 107 -24.04 -28.83 35.04
CA ASN A 107 -22.81 -28.41 35.71
C ASN A 107 -21.72 -28.01 34.70
N GLN A 108 -21.64 -28.72 33.58
CA GLN A 108 -20.69 -28.40 32.52
C GLN A 108 -21.01 -27.05 31.89
N LEU A 109 -22.26 -26.81 31.49
CA LEU A 109 -22.68 -25.52 30.91
C LEU A 109 -22.41 -24.34 31.88
N ILE A 110 -22.68 -24.51 33.16
CA ILE A 110 -22.43 -23.47 34.18
C ILE A 110 -20.91 -23.27 34.40
N ALA A 111 -20.10 -24.33 34.31
CA ALA A 111 -18.65 -24.24 34.39
C ALA A 111 -18.02 -23.62 33.15
N ASP A 112 -18.60 -23.86 32.00
CA ASP A 112 -18.15 -23.31 30.72
C ASP A 112 -18.41 -21.79 30.65
N GLU A 113 -19.54 -21.31 31.17
CA GLU A 113 -19.78 -19.89 31.35
C GLU A 113 -18.79 -19.25 32.34
N ARG A 114 -18.51 -19.92 33.51
CA ARG A 114 -17.54 -19.43 34.50
C ARG A 114 -16.10 -19.33 33.94
N ARG A 115 -15.77 -20.11 32.93
CA ARG A 115 -14.44 -20.09 32.28
C ARG A 115 -14.34 -19.07 31.13
N GLY A 116 -15.41 -18.31 30.87
CA GLY A 116 -15.47 -17.49 29.66
C GLY A 116 -15.54 -18.34 28.37
N GLN A 117 -15.68 -19.66 28.56
CA GLN A 117 -15.81 -20.66 27.51
C GLN A 117 -17.27 -20.92 27.10
N LEU A 118 -18.12 -19.91 27.03
CA LEU A 118 -19.14 -19.91 25.99
C LEU A 118 -18.36 -19.63 24.71
N SER A 119 -17.76 -20.72 24.22
CA SER A 119 -16.72 -20.69 23.23
C SER A 119 -17.21 -19.91 22.03
N ILE A 120 -16.32 -19.17 21.48
CA ILE A 120 -16.30 -18.64 20.11
C ILE A 120 -16.94 -19.60 19.11
N GLU A 121 -16.88 -20.92 19.30
CA GLU A 121 -17.61 -21.92 18.52
C GLU A 121 -19.14 -21.72 18.56
N ASN A 122 -19.71 -21.18 19.62
CA ASN A 122 -21.15 -20.87 19.71
C ASN A 122 -21.51 -19.46 19.26
N LEU A 123 -20.58 -18.51 19.33
CA LEU A 123 -20.66 -17.22 18.63
C LEU A 123 -20.50 -17.41 17.11
N TRP A 124 -19.80 -18.47 16.69
CA TRP A 124 -19.61 -18.89 15.31
C TRP A 124 -20.52 -20.07 14.93
N SER A 125 -21.82 -19.99 15.21
CA SER A 125 -22.75 -20.83 14.46
C SER A 125 -22.50 -20.62 12.96
N PRO A 126 -22.63 -21.60 12.07
CA PRO A 126 -22.37 -21.44 10.64
C PRO A 126 -23.02 -20.20 10.04
N LEU A 127 -24.21 -19.82 10.51
CA LEU A 127 -24.90 -18.61 10.07
C LEU A 127 -24.22 -17.32 10.58
N ARG A 128 -23.75 -17.28 11.81
CA ARG A 128 -23.03 -16.11 12.35
C ARG A 128 -21.64 -15.98 11.75
N LYS A 129 -20.95 -17.09 11.52
CA LYS A 129 -19.66 -17.11 10.82
C LYS A 129 -19.78 -16.52 9.43
N GLN A 130 -20.80 -16.93 8.67
CA GLN A 130 -21.07 -16.39 7.34
C GLN A 130 -21.45 -14.91 7.38
N ASP A 131 -22.19 -14.46 8.39
CA ASP A 131 -22.54 -13.04 8.55
C ASP A 131 -21.30 -12.18 8.89
N SER A 132 -20.42 -12.67 9.77
CA SER A 132 -19.17 -11.97 10.09
C SER A 132 -18.24 -11.86 8.87
N GLU A 133 -18.09 -12.91 8.09
CA GLU A 133 -17.32 -12.88 6.85
C GLU A 133 -17.91 -11.87 5.85
N ARG A 134 -19.23 -11.83 5.68
CA ARG A 134 -19.93 -10.85 4.83
C ARG A 134 -19.67 -9.42 5.28
N ARG A 135 -19.67 -9.16 6.59
CA ARG A 135 -19.38 -7.82 7.14
C ARG A 135 -17.93 -7.42 6.88
N ILE A 136 -16.98 -8.33 6.99
CA ILE A 136 -15.57 -8.06 6.68
C ILE A 136 -15.39 -7.80 5.19
N HIS A 137 -16.02 -8.59 4.32
CA HIS A 137 -16.01 -8.34 2.88
C HIS A 137 -16.64 -6.98 2.54
N LEU A 138 -17.74 -6.62 3.18
CA LEU A 138 -18.38 -5.31 2.99
C LEU A 138 -17.46 -4.17 3.44
N LEU A 139 -16.87 -4.28 4.64
CA LEU A 139 -15.95 -3.27 5.16
C LEU A 139 -14.70 -3.15 4.27
N SER A 140 -14.15 -4.28 3.86
CA SER A 140 -13.03 -4.35 2.94
C SER A 140 -13.34 -3.64 1.60
N TRP A 141 -14.49 -3.91 1.01
CA TRP A 141 -14.93 -3.25 -0.22
C TRP A 141 -15.03 -1.74 -0.05
N LEU A 142 -15.65 -1.27 1.04
CA LEU A 142 -15.76 0.15 1.31
C LEU A 142 -14.41 0.84 1.50
N ILE A 143 -13.44 0.14 2.12
CA ILE A 143 -12.09 0.68 2.35
C ILE A 143 -11.27 0.64 1.07
N LEU A 144 -11.16 -0.51 0.42
CA LEU A 144 -10.28 -0.71 -0.74
C LEU A 144 -10.72 0.12 -1.96
N ASP A 145 -12.03 0.25 -2.18
CA ASP A 145 -12.60 1.04 -3.28
C ASP A 145 -12.85 2.51 -2.91
N GLY A 146 -12.51 2.92 -1.68
CA GLY A 146 -12.68 4.31 -1.22
C GLY A 146 -14.14 4.76 -1.09
N LEU A 147 -15.10 3.84 -0.89
CA LEU A 147 -16.51 4.15 -0.86
C LEU A 147 -16.95 4.76 0.48
N PRO A 148 -17.93 5.68 0.49
CA PRO A 148 -18.46 6.24 1.73
C PRO A 148 -19.06 5.15 2.62
N PHE A 149 -18.69 5.10 3.90
CA PHE A 149 -19.22 4.11 4.84
C PHE A 149 -20.74 4.20 5.00
N ARG A 150 -21.33 5.40 4.83
CA ARG A 150 -22.79 5.61 4.84
C ARG A 150 -23.53 4.90 3.69
N THR A 151 -22.79 4.38 2.69
CA THR A 151 -23.38 3.55 1.63
C THR A 151 -24.23 2.42 2.21
N THR A 152 -23.82 1.83 3.33
CA THR A 152 -24.52 0.73 4.00
C THR A 152 -25.86 1.13 4.62
N GLU A 153 -26.08 2.41 4.87
CA GLU A 153 -27.29 2.95 5.45
C GLU A 153 -28.28 3.43 4.38
N SER A 154 -27.85 3.49 3.11
CA SER A 154 -28.72 3.93 2.02
C SER A 154 -29.87 2.93 1.80
N ALA A 155 -31.07 3.45 1.55
CA ALA A 155 -32.25 2.62 1.31
C ALA A 155 -32.07 1.68 0.10
N ASN A 156 -31.40 2.17 -0.95
CA ASN A 156 -31.15 1.39 -2.16
C ASN A 156 -30.16 0.24 -1.92
N PHE A 157 -29.09 0.49 -1.16
CA PHE A 157 -28.12 -0.57 -0.81
C PHE A 157 -28.78 -1.64 0.07
N ARG A 158 -29.58 -1.25 1.05
CA ARG A 158 -30.33 -2.18 1.91
C ARG A 158 -31.35 -3.00 1.10
N ALA A 159 -32.06 -2.37 0.17
CA ALA A 159 -32.97 -3.08 -0.73
C ALA A 159 -32.25 -4.07 -1.63
N PHE A 160 -31.08 -3.67 -2.17
CA PHE A 160 -30.24 -4.54 -2.99
C PHE A 160 -29.75 -5.76 -2.20
N THR A 161 -29.17 -5.58 -1.03
CA THR A 161 -28.67 -6.70 -0.20
C THR A 161 -29.76 -7.65 0.25
N ALA A 162 -30.94 -7.12 0.55
CA ALA A 162 -32.14 -7.91 0.87
C ALA A 162 -32.61 -8.73 -0.32
N ALA A 163 -32.64 -8.14 -1.53
CA ALA A 163 -33.10 -8.82 -2.75
C ALA A 163 -32.15 -9.93 -3.20
N VAL A 164 -30.81 -9.70 -3.11
CA VAL A 164 -29.80 -10.64 -3.62
C VAL A 164 -29.55 -11.82 -2.68
N GLY A 165 -29.74 -11.68 -1.39
CA GLY A 165 -29.41 -12.74 -0.44
C GLY A 165 -30.19 -12.72 0.87
N GLY A 166 -31.23 -11.93 0.99
CA GLY A 166 -31.99 -11.77 2.23
C GLY A 166 -31.16 -11.22 3.39
N TRP A 167 -29.97 -10.65 3.07
CA TRP A 167 -29.05 -10.15 4.07
C TRP A 167 -29.39 -8.71 4.47
N GLN A 168 -29.52 -8.50 5.76
CA GLN A 168 -29.67 -7.15 6.29
C GLN A 168 -28.30 -6.52 6.45
N SER A 169 -28.04 -5.43 5.72
CA SER A 169 -26.84 -4.64 5.83
C SER A 169 -26.65 -4.16 7.28
N PRO A 170 -25.45 -4.31 7.86
CA PRO A 170 -25.15 -3.83 9.21
C PRO A 170 -25.21 -2.29 9.26
N SER A 171 -25.42 -1.74 10.46
CA SER A 171 -25.29 -0.29 10.69
C SER A 171 -23.83 0.15 10.53
N LEU A 172 -23.63 1.45 10.27
CA LEU A 172 -22.30 2.04 10.24
C LEU A 172 -21.51 1.75 11.54
N LYS A 173 -22.16 1.94 12.70
CA LYS A 173 -21.55 1.66 14.01
C LYS A 173 -21.06 0.22 14.12
N THR A 174 -21.83 -0.75 13.64
CA THR A 174 -21.47 -2.17 13.65
C THR A 174 -20.24 -2.46 12.76
N LEU A 175 -20.14 -1.79 11.60
CA LEU A 175 -18.97 -1.95 10.72
C LEU A 175 -17.71 -1.30 11.29
N MET A 176 -17.85 -0.09 11.84
CA MET A 176 -16.69 0.63 12.40
C MET A 176 -16.09 -0.07 13.61
N ARG A 177 -16.88 -0.84 14.36
CA ARG A 177 -16.37 -1.68 15.45
C ARG A 177 -15.46 -2.83 14.96
N LEU A 178 -15.52 -3.20 13.69
CA LEU A 178 -14.62 -4.22 13.12
C LEU A 178 -13.26 -3.65 12.69
N LEU A 179 -13.13 -2.34 12.58
CA LEU A 179 -11.91 -1.71 12.05
C LEU A 179 -10.71 -1.87 13.00
N PRO A 180 -10.80 -1.57 14.32
CA PRO A 180 -9.67 -1.75 15.23
C PRO A 180 -9.14 -3.19 15.28
N PRO A 181 -9.97 -4.26 15.47
CA PRO A 181 -9.47 -5.62 15.46
C PRO A 181 -8.88 -6.04 14.11
N LEU A 182 -9.42 -5.57 12.98
CA LEU A 182 -8.83 -5.82 11.65
C LEU A 182 -7.45 -5.15 11.52
N THR A 183 -7.34 -3.90 11.92
CA THR A 183 -6.07 -3.16 11.95
C THR A 183 -5.04 -3.87 12.84
N ARG A 184 -5.46 -4.39 14.00
CA ARG A 184 -4.60 -5.19 14.88
C ARG A 184 -4.11 -6.47 14.20
N ALA A 185 -4.96 -7.20 13.47
CA ALA A 185 -4.58 -8.38 12.70
C ALA A 185 -3.51 -8.06 11.64
N ILE A 186 -3.68 -6.95 10.94
CA ILE A 186 -2.73 -6.47 9.94
C ILE A 186 -1.40 -6.08 10.59
N ASN A 187 -1.45 -5.35 11.71
CA ASN A 187 -0.26 -4.96 12.46
C ASN A 187 0.55 -6.19 12.89
N LEU A 188 -0.11 -7.24 13.39
CA LEU A 188 0.56 -8.50 13.73
C LEU A 188 1.18 -9.19 12.50
N LYS A 189 0.52 -9.15 11.34
CA LYS A 189 1.11 -9.64 10.08
C LYS A 189 2.37 -8.85 9.72
N ILE A 190 2.29 -7.51 9.78
CA ILE A 190 3.42 -6.62 9.49
C ILE A 190 4.60 -6.96 10.41
N ASP A 191 4.36 -7.00 11.72
CA ASP A 191 5.39 -7.25 12.72
C ASP A 191 6.04 -8.64 12.53
N ARG A 192 5.25 -9.69 12.21
CA ARG A 192 5.75 -11.02 11.87
C ARG A 192 6.61 -11.03 10.61
N ASN A 193 6.20 -10.27 9.60
CA ASN A 193 6.94 -10.20 8.35
C ASN A 193 8.26 -9.45 8.51
N LEU A 194 8.25 -8.31 9.19
CA LEU A 194 9.45 -7.53 9.47
C LEU A 194 10.41 -8.28 10.41
N ALA A 195 9.91 -9.05 11.38
CA ALA A 195 10.74 -9.86 12.28
C ALA A 195 11.56 -10.97 11.57
N ARG A 196 11.20 -11.33 10.32
CA ARG A 196 11.96 -12.29 9.50
C ARG A 196 13.16 -11.67 8.79
N LEU A 197 13.23 -10.34 8.79
CA LEU A 197 14.30 -9.61 8.11
C LEU A 197 15.52 -9.51 9.03
N ASP A 198 16.70 -9.51 8.41
CA ASP A 198 17.94 -9.09 9.05
C ASP A 198 18.17 -7.58 8.91
N PHE A 199 17.66 -7.02 7.81
CA PHE A 199 17.91 -5.65 7.37
C PHE A 199 16.62 -5.00 6.91
N VAL A 200 16.46 -3.72 7.23
CA VAL A 200 15.35 -2.89 6.77
C VAL A 200 15.88 -1.55 6.26
N SER A 201 15.33 -1.08 5.17
CA SER A 201 15.49 0.29 4.69
C SER A 201 14.14 1.00 4.80
N VAL A 202 14.16 2.30 5.05
CA VAL A 202 12.96 3.10 5.28
C VAL A 202 12.88 4.25 4.28
N ALA A 203 11.73 4.42 3.64
CA ALA A 203 11.38 5.68 2.99
C ALA A 203 10.35 6.40 3.85
N PHE A 204 10.45 7.71 3.94
CA PHE A 204 9.43 8.52 4.63
C PHE A 204 9.24 9.87 3.95
N ASP A 205 8.03 10.39 4.08
CA ASP A 205 7.63 11.67 3.53
C ASP A 205 6.47 12.26 4.32
N GLU A 206 6.27 13.58 4.28
CA GLU A 206 5.22 14.29 4.97
C GLU A 206 4.16 14.80 4.01
N TRP A 207 2.91 14.72 4.42
CA TRP A 207 1.79 15.25 3.67
C TRP A 207 0.82 16.01 4.60
N SER A 208 0.28 17.11 4.07
CA SER A 208 -0.77 17.88 4.72
C SER A 208 -2.08 17.76 3.97
N SER A 209 -3.15 17.44 4.68
CA SER A 209 -4.50 17.35 4.13
C SER A 209 -5.06 18.74 3.78
N ALA A 210 -6.16 18.78 3.04
CA ALA A 210 -6.91 20.02 2.76
C ALA A 210 -7.48 20.67 4.05
N THR A 211 -7.59 19.90 5.14
CA THR A 211 -8.01 20.37 6.47
C THR A 211 -6.84 20.80 7.35
N LEU A 212 -5.63 20.87 6.79
CA LEU A 212 -4.37 21.24 7.47
C LEU A 212 -3.89 20.22 8.53
N ASP A 213 -4.45 19.02 8.55
CA ASP A 213 -3.88 17.94 9.33
C ASP A 213 -2.65 17.38 8.62
N SER A 214 -1.55 17.22 9.34
CA SER A 214 -0.30 16.70 8.79
C SER A 214 -0.10 15.24 9.18
N TYR A 215 0.44 14.47 8.25
CA TYR A 215 0.70 13.04 8.37
C TYR A 215 2.09 12.71 7.89
N LEU A 216 2.74 11.77 8.56
CA LEU A 216 4.02 11.18 8.15
C LEU A 216 3.77 9.76 7.64
N SER A 217 4.12 9.52 6.39
CA SER A 217 4.17 8.17 5.81
C SER A 217 5.53 7.57 6.06
N ILE A 218 5.57 6.30 6.49
CA ILE A 218 6.78 5.53 6.73
C ILE A 218 6.63 4.19 6.04
N VAL A 219 7.50 3.91 5.07
CA VAL A 219 7.50 2.67 4.30
C VAL A 219 8.76 1.87 4.65
N TYR A 220 8.55 0.66 5.14
CA TYR A 220 9.60 -0.30 5.47
C TYR A 220 9.81 -1.26 4.31
N GLN A 221 11.07 -1.57 4.01
CA GLN A 221 11.40 -2.44 2.90
C GLN A 221 12.64 -3.28 3.21
N GLY A 222 12.58 -4.58 2.92
CA GLY A 222 13.69 -5.50 3.13
C GLY A 222 13.53 -6.78 2.34
N PHE A 223 14.60 -7.56 2.23
CA PHE A 223 14.58 -8.89 1.62
C PHE A 223 14.75 -9.99 2.67
N ASP A 224 13.90 -11.01 2.57
CA ASP A 224 14.10 -12.25 3.32
C ASP A 224 15.31 -13.06 2.75
N PRO A 225 15.74 -14.19 3.37
CA PRO A 225 16.86 -15.00 2.89
C PRO A 225 16.72 -15.51 1.46
N ASP A 226 15.51 -15.61 0.92
CA ASP A 226 15.22 -16.07 -0.44
C ASP A 226 14.98 -14.90 -1.43
N LEU A 227 15.40 -13.69 -1.05
CA LEU A 227 15.20 -12.46 -1.80
C LEU A 227 13.72 -12.19 -2.16
N ASN A 228 12.78 -12.58 -1.29
CA ASN A 228 11.42 -12.10 -1.40
C ASN A 228 11.32 -10.74 -0.75
N LEU A 229 10.75 -9.78 -1.49
CA LEU A 229 10.56 -8.43 -1.00
C LEU A 229 9.46 -8.41 0.06
N VAL A 230 9.80 -7.87 1.23
CA VAL A 230 8.88 -7.59 2.32
C VAL A 230 8.72 -6.09 2.41
N THR A 231 7.49 -5.62 2.30
CA THR A 231 7.13 -4.21 2.46
C THR A 231 6.07 -4.06 3.52
N ALA A 232 6.08 -2.94 4.22
CA ALA A 232 5.05 -2.53 5.14
C ALA A 232 4.94 -1.00 5.15
N GLU A 233 3.76 -0.48 5.42
CA GLU A 233 3.47 0.94 5.36
C GLU A 233 2.74 1.39 6.63
N ASP A 234 3.24 2.46 7.26
CA ASP A 234 2.60 3.16 8.37
C ASP A 234 2.23 4.58 7.94
N LEU A 235 1.04 5.03 8.28
CA LEU A 235 0.69 6.44 8.30
C LEU A 235 0.53 6.88 9.76
N VAL A 236 1.10 8.02 10.11
CA VAL A 236 1.11 8.56 11.47
C VAL A 236 0.64 10.00 11.44
N ALA A 237 -0.28 10.37 12.33
CA ALA A 237 -0.58 11.79 12.56
C ALA A 237 0.69 12.51 13.00
N PHE A 238 1.02 13.59 12.30
CA PHE A 238 2.29 14.30 12.49
C PHE A 238 2.06 15.81 12.61
N GLN A 239 1.53 16.21 13.75
CA GLN A 239 1.20 17.61 13.99
C GLN A 239 2.44 18.46 14.30
N PRO A 240 2.42 19.78 14.04
CA PRO A 240 3.53 20.68 14.36
C PRO A 240 3.99 20.56 15.83
N PRO A 241 5.30 20.81 16.09
CA PRO A 241 6.30 21.39 15.20
C PRO A 241 7.03 20.34 14.35
N HIS A 242 7.21 20.61 13.06
CA HIS A 242 7.89 19.71 12.08
C HIS A 242 9.42 19.87 12.18
N THR A 243 9.96 19.57 13.34
CA THR A 243 11.41 19.65 13.62
C THR A 243 12.11 18.31 13.39
N ALA A 244 13.42 18.34 13.16
CA ALA A 244 14.22 17.13 13.03
C ALA A 244 14.06 16.20 14.25
N ALA A 245 14.03 16.73 15.45
CA ALA A 245 13.83 15.94 16.67
C ALA A 245 12.45 15.25 16.70
N HIS A 246 11.40 15.92 16.22
CA HIS A 246 10.07 15.32 16.15
C HIS A 246 10.03 14.19 15.11
N TYR A 247 10.60 14.38 13.90
CA TYR A 247 10.78 13.28 12.92
C TYR A 247 11.55 12.12 13.52
N THR A 248 12.74 12.39 14.12
CA THR A 248 13.58 11.35 14.73
C THR A 248 12.81 10.55 15.78
N GLN A 249 12.10 11.23 16.68
CA GLN A 249 11.35 10.56 17.75
C GLN A 249 10.21 9.70 17.16
N THR A 250 9.40 10.27 16.26
CA THR A 250 8.26 9.58 15.66
C THR A 250 8.70 8.33 14.89
N ILE A 251 9.72 8.45 14.04
CA ILE A 251 10.23 7.34 13.25
C ILE A 251 10.88 6.28 14.15
N ARG A 252 11.67 6.70 15.16
CA ARG A 252 12.28 5.78 16.12
C ARG A 252 11.24 4.99 16.90
N ASP A 253 10.16 5.61 17.36
CA ASP A 253 9.07 4.95 18.08
C ASP A 253 8.36 3.92 17.21
N ARG A 254 8.18 4.23 15.93
CA ARG A 254 7.59 3.30 14.95
C ARG A 254 8.55 2.15 14.61
N LEU A 255 9.83 2.41 14.38
CA LEU A 255 10.84 1.38 14.18
C LEU A 255 10.91 0.42 15.37
N ASN A 256 11.01 0.94 16.59
CA ASN A 256 11.07 0.14 17.81
C ASN A 256 9.81 -0.73 18.01
N ARG A 257 8.66 -0.27 17.56
CA ARG A 257 7.40 -1.04 17.60
C ARG A 257 7.38 -2.15 16.55
N ARG A 258 7.87 -1.86 15.34
CA ARG A 258 7.77 -2.74 14.16
C ARG A 258 8.90 -3.74 14.05
N THR A 259 10.07 -3.41 14.56
CA THR A 259 11.27 -4.23 14.44
C THR A 259 11.76 -4.69 15.81
N THR A 260 12.56 -5.75 15.81
CA THR A 260 13.27 -6.23 16.99
C THR A 260 14.73 -5.77 16.94
N ASP A 261 15.44 -5.83 18.06
CA ASP A 261 16.89 -5.55 18.15
C ASP A 261 17.76 -6.37 17.18
N LYS A 262 17.16 -7.36 16.51
CA LYS A 262 17.85 -8.21 15.51
C LYS A 262 17.84 -7.61 14.11
N VAL A 263 16.92 -6.67 13.84
CA VAL A 263 16.75 -6.03 12.52
C VAL A 263 17.61 -4.77 12.48
N THR A 264 18.51 -4.69 11.52
CA THR A 264 19.40 -3.54 11.34
C THR A 264 18.78 -2.56 10.33
N LEU A 265 18.70 -1.28 10.69
CA LEU A 265 18.35 -0.21 9.76
C LEU A 265 19.57 0.05 8.85
N VAL A 266 19.38 -0.07 7.53
CA VAL A 266 20.43 0.09 6.53
C VAL A 266 20.48 1.50 5.97
N SER A 267 19.30 2.04 5.61
CA SER A 267 19.21 3.35 4.98
C SER A 267 17.88 4.02 5.21
N MET A 268 17.87 5.34 5.02
CA MET A 268 16.66 6.13 4.99
C MET A 268 16.60 6.98 3.72
N THR A 269 15.42 6.97 3.04
CA THR A 269 15.17 7.75 1.83
C THR A 269 14.12 8.83 2.11
N THR A 270 14.41 10.09 1.77
CA THR A 270 13.50 11.23 1.96
C THR A 270 13.69 12.29 0.87
N ASP A 271 12.74 13.20 0.73
CA ASP A 271 12.72 14.27 -0.28
C ASP A 271 13.85 15.31 -0.18
N GLY A 272 14.63 15.28 0.88
CA GLY A 272 15.74 16.20 1.11
C GLY A 272 15.39 17.46 1.89
N GLY A 273 14.18 17.57 2.42
CA GLY A 273 13.79 18.60 3.37
C GLY A 273 14.76 18.63 4.58
N SER A 274 15.15 19.82 5.04
CA SER A 274 16.24 19.97 6.02
C SER A 274 16.00 19.23 7.34
N ALA A 275 14.75 19.17 7.80
CA ALA A 275 14.37 18.48 9.04
C ALA A 275 14.39 16.95 8.84
N GLY A 276 13.79 16.45 7.74
CA GLY A 276 13.78 15.02 7.39
C GLY A 276 15.19 14.47 7.20
N ARG A 277 16.05 15.23 6.47
CA ARG A 277 17.45 14.85 6.26
C ARG A 277 18.25 14.73 7.55
N LYS A 278 18.09 15.70 8.47
CA LYS A 278 18.76 15.64 9.79
C LYS A 278 18.27 14.45 10.61
N ALA A 279 16.97 14.17 10.58
CA ALA A 279 16.39 13.01 11.26
C ALA A 279 16.92 11.69 10.67
N ALA A 280 16.99 11.58 9.35
CA ALA A 280 17.54 10.40 8.68
C ALA A 280 19.01 10.15 9.07
N ALA A 281 19.85 11.20 9.06
CA ALA A 281 21.24 11.12 9.46
C ALA A 281 21.42 10.72 10.94
N GLU A 282 20.54 11.20 11.83
CA GLU A 282 20.56 10.85 13.25
C GLU A 282 20.12 9.40 13.52
N LEU A 283 19.14 8.90 12.76
CA LEU A 283 18.59 7.56 12.95
C LEU A 283 19.49 6.46 12.39
N THR A 284 20.28 6.75 11.35
CA THR A 284 21.24 5.81 10.77
C THR A 284 22.63 5.87 11.42
N ASP A 285 22.83 6.75 12.41
CA ASP A 285 24.13 7.04 13.04
C ASP A 285 25.24 7.40 12.03
N ASN A 286 24.87 7.66 10.78
CA ASN A 286 25.80 7.96 9.70
C ASN A 286 25.11 8.80 8.59
N SER A 287 25.63 9.99 8.35
CA SER A 287 25.12 10.84 7.27
C SER A 287 25.28 10.25 5.85
N ARG A 288 26.07 9.18 5.71
CA ARG A 288 26.27 8.45 4.45
C ARG A 288 25.15 7.43 4.13
N ASP A 289 24.33 7.07 5.10
CA ASP A 289 23.26 6.06 4.97
C ASP A 289 21.90 6.70 4.71
N TRP A 290 21.91 7.98 4.39
CA TRP A 290 20.76 8.72 3.91
C TRP A 290 20.80 8.82 2.37
N LEU A 291 19.66 8.50 1.74
CA LEU A 291 19.48 8.65 0.30
C LEU A 291 18.52 9.78 0.00
N TRP A 292 18.94 10.72 -0.84
CA TRP A 292 18.03 11.72 -1.38
C TRP A 292 17.10 11.08 -2.41
N CYS A 293 15.78 11.23 -2.24
CA CYS A 293 14.79 10.73 -3.20
C CYS A 293 15.17 11.14 -4.63
N MET A 294 15.45 10.15 -5.48
CA MET A 294 15.92 10.41 -6.84
C MET A 294 14.85 11.08 -7.71
N ALA A 295 13.57 10.79 -7.49
CA ALA A 295 12.47 11.48 -8.16
C ALA A 295 12.46 12.98 -7.82
N HIS A 296 12.73 13.33 -6.56
CA HIS A 296 12.83 14.73 -6.15
C HIS A 296 14.08 15.42 -6.76
N LEU A 297 15.21 14.72 -6.89
CA LEU A 297 16.38 15.25 -7.59
C LEU A 297 16.09 15.53 -9.07
N LEU A 298 15.33 14.66 -9.74
CA LEU A 298 14.86 14.87 -11.11
C LEU A 298 13.94 16.10 -11.20
N GLN A 299 12.99 16.22 -10.27
CA GLN A 299 12.12 17.40 -10.17
C GLN A 299 12.93 18.69 -10.05
N LEU A 300 13.91 18.72 -9.13
CA LEU A 300 14.78 19.90 -8.95
C LEU A 300 15.60 20.21 -10.21
N ALA A 301 16.11 19.20 -10.93
CA ALA A 301 16.85 19.40 -12.16
C ALA A 301 15.97 20.01 -13.27
N VAL A 302 14.72 19.57 -13.39
CA VAL A 302 13.75 20.15 -14.34
C VAL A 302 13.40 21.59 -13.96
N HIS A 303 13.12 21.85 -12.68
CA HIS A 303 12.81 23.21 -12.20
C HIS A 303 14.01 24.18 -12.34
N ASP A 304 15.25 23.70 -12.19
CA ASP A 304 16.45 24.52 -12.41
C ASP A 304 16.53 25.06 -13.85
N VAL A 305 15.89 24.41 -14.80
CA VAL A 305 15.90 24.79 -16.22
C VAL A 305 14.60 25.50 -16.62
N ILE A 306 13.45 24.87 -16.38
CA ILE A 306 12.15 25.41 -16.81
C ILE A 306 11.72 26.62 -15.98
N GLY A 307 12.14 26.71 -14.70
CA GLY A 307 11.78 27.81 -13.80
C GLY A 307 12.58 29.10 -13.99
N LYS A 308 13.65 29.11 -14.80
CA LYS A 308 14.56 30.26 -14.95
C LYS A 308 14.52 30.80 -16.36
N GLU A 309 14.03 32.05 -16.53
CA GLU A 309 14.20 32.98 -17.66
C GLU A 309 14.39 32.41 -19.11
N MET A 310 14.02 31.15 -19.33
CA MET A 310 14.05 30.58 -20.67
C MET A 310 12.77 30.92 -21.43
N THR A 311 12.87 31.12 -22.76
CA THR A 311 11.72 31.37 -23.59
C THR A 311 10.63 30.30 -23.45
N VAL A 312 11.01 29.02 -23.22
CA VAL A 312 10.08 27.93 -23.00
C VAL A 312 9.29 28.09 -21.67
N ALA A 313 9.87 28.73 -20.66
CA ALA A 313 9.16 29.02 -19.43
C ALA A 313 8.02 30.04 -19.65
N GLN A 314 8.24 31.01 -20.50
CA GLN A 314 7.20 31.97 -20.90
C GLN A 314 6.11 31.27 -21.72
N ASP A 315 6.48 30.40 -22.68
CA ASP A 315 5.50 29.62 -23.44
C ASP A 315 4.64 28.75 -22.52
N ILE A 316 5.24 28.09 -21.51
CA ILE A 316 4.51 27.29 -20.49
C ILE A 316 3.57 28.18 -19.68
N ALA A 317 3.99 29.38 -19.29
CA ALA A 317 3.14 30.33 -18.59
C ALA A 317 1.96 30.79 -19.44
N HIS A 318 2.16 31.04 -20.74
CA HIS A 318 1.09 31.35 -21.69
C HIS A 318 0.13 30.17 -21.83
N VAL A 319 0.62 28.93 -21.99
CA VAL A 319 -0.22 27.72 -22.03
C VAL A 319 -1.05 27.58 -20.77
N ARG A 320 -0.44 27.80 -19.59
CA ARG A 320 -1.15 27.74 -18.30
C ARG A 320 -2.31 28.72 -18.24
N GLU A 321 -2.11 29.94 -18.72
CA GLU A 321 -3.18 30.92 -18.76
C GLU A 321 -4.25 30.55 -19.81
N TRP A 322 -3.86 30.05 -20.97
CA TRP A 322 -4.79 29.51 -21.97
C TRP A 322 -5.68 28.43 -21.38
N VAL A 323 -5.09 27.49 -20.65
CA VAL A 323 -5.83 26.39 -19.99
C VAL A 323 -6.78 26.92 -18.94
N ARG A 324 -6.38 27.96 -18.17
CA ARG A 324 -7.28 28.61 -17.19
C ARG A 324 -8.51 29.22 -17.89
N GLN A 325 -8.30 29.93 -19.00
CA GLN A 325 -9.40 30.52 -19.77
C GLN A 325 -10.32 29.45 -20.37
N LEU A 326 -9.75 28.40 -20.99
CA LEU A 326 -10.51 27.27 -21.53
C LEU A 326 -11.35 26.57 -20.44
N ARG A 327 -10.86 26.49 -19.21
CA ARG A 327 -11.58 25.85 -18.10
C ARG A 327 -12.64 26.73 -17.46
N SER A 328 -12.46 28.04 -17.44
CA SER A 328 -13.37 28.99 -16.79
C SER A 328 -14.59 29.35 -17.68
N HIS A 329 -14.49 29.23 -18.99
CA HIS A 329 -15.53 29.63 -19.92
C HIS A 329 -16.25 28.44 -20.56
N LEU A 330 -17.52 28.21 -20.20
CA LEU A 330 -18.35 27.11 -20.71
C LEU A 330 -18.51 27.18 -22.24
N VAL A 331 -18.72 28.39 -22.76
CA VAL A 331 -18.90 28.62 -24.21
C VAL A 331 -17.63 28.20 -24.98
N LEU A 332 -16.47 28.64 -24.52
CA LEU A 332 -15.21 28.31 -25.16
C LEU A 332 -14.92 26.81 -25.12
N ARG A 333 -15.32 26.16 -24.01
CA ARG A 333 -15.20 24.69 -23.84
C ARG A 333 -16.09 23.93 -24.83
N SER A 334 -17.33 24.38 -25.01
CA SER A 334 -18.26 23.80 -26.01
C SER A 334 -17.72 23.97 -27.43
N GLN A 335 -17.26 25.17 -27.77
CA GLN A 335 -16.67 25.44 -29.08
C GLN A 335 -15.40 24.59 -29.35
N LEU A 336 -14.55 24.38 -28.32
CA LEU A 336 -13.38 23.50 -28.46
C LEU A 336 -13.81 22.06 -28.76
N LYS A 337 -14.81 21.56 -28.07
CA LYS A 337 -15.37 20.21 -28.31
C LYS A 337 -15.94 20.10 -29.72
N GLU A 338 -16.70 21.11 -30.20
CA GLU A 338 -17.24 21.14 -31.54
C GLU A 338 -16.14 21.15 -32.61
N ALA A 339 -15.07 21.95 -32.41
CA ALA A 339 -13.92 21.99 -33.29
C ALA A 339 -13.15 20.66 -33.32
N GLN A 340 -12.99 20.01 -32.17
CA GLN A 340 -12.39 18.66 -32.09
C GLN A 340 -13.22 17.64 -32.87
N THR A 341 -14.54 17.67 -32.74
CA THR A 341 -15.43 16.80 -33.47
C THR A 341 -15.38 17.06 -34.98
N LEU A 342 -15.35 18.33 -35.39
CA LEU A 342 -15.25 18.73 -36.79
C LEU A 342 -13.95 18.24 -37.45
N LEU A 343 -12.87 18.22 -36.68
CA LEU A 343 -11.54 17.79 -37.14
C LEU A 343 -11.31 16.27 -36.92
N GLU A 344 -12.32 15.52 -36.52
CA GLU A 344 -12.23 14.08 -36.19
C GLU A 344 -11.13 13.75 -35.17
N LEU A 345 -10.89 14.66 -34.20
CA LEU A 345 -9.96 14.47 -33.12
C LEU A 345 -10.66 13.85 -31.92
N ASP A 346 -9.91 13.09 -31.13
CA ASP A 346 -10.38 12.60 -29.85
C ASP A 346 -10.77 13.78 -28.94
N GLU A 347 -11.90 13.69 -28.25
CA GLU A 347 -12.31 14.68 -27.26
C GLU A 347 -11.31 14.72 -26.11
N THR A 348 -10.40 15.67 -26.14
CA THR A 348 -9.33 15.84 -25.15
C THR A 348 -9.65 17.04 -24.27
N GLN A 349 -9.76 16.78 -22.95
CA GLN A 349 -9.75 17.86 -21.97
C GLN A 349 -8.34 18.41 -21.81
N VAL A 350 -8.21 19.74 -21.84
CA VAL A 350 -6.94 20.38 -21.55
C VAL A 350 -6.77 20.49 -20.03
N LEU A 351 -5.69 19.91 -19.53
CA LEU A 351 -5.41 19.77 -18.11
C LEU A 351 -4.54 20.93 -17.61
N LEU A 352 -4.89 21.50 -16.46
CA LEU A 352 -4.07 22.50 -15.78
C LEU A 352 -3.02 21.80 -14.92
N ASP A 353 -1.81 22.31 -14.93
CA ASP A 353 -0.73 21.79 -14.09
C ASP A 353 -0.88 22.16 -12.61
N VAL A 354 -0.09 21.47 -11.78
CA VAL A 354 0.19 21.82 -10.39
C VAL A 354 1.62 22.34 -10.37
N GLU A 355 1.82 23.63 -10.14
CA GLU A 355 3.11 24.32 -10.32
C GLU A 355 4.28 23.69 -9.55
N THR A 356 4.00 23.00 -8.47
CA THR A 356 5.00 22.29 -7.65
C THR A 356 5.41 20.92 -8.21
N ARG A 357 4.71 20.40 -9.27
CA ARG A 357 4.96 19.06 -9.82
C ARG A 357 5.27 19.16 -11.31
N TRP A 358 6.50 18.94 -11.69
CA TRP A 358 6.97 19.05 -13.08
C TRP A 358 6.29 18.09 -14.07
N ASP A 359 5.91 16.89 -13.62
CA ASP A 359 5.19 15.90 -14.42
C ASP A 359 3.80 16.39 -14.83
N SER A 360 3.17 17.22 -14.01
CA SER A 360 1.92 17.89 -14.34
C SER A 360 2.10 18.95 -15.42
N ILE A 361 3.26 19.63 -15.50
CA ILE A 361 3.62 20.55 -16.58
C ILE A 361 3.65 19.78 -17.91
N LEU A 362 4.31 18.63 -17.94
CA LEU A 362 4.35 17.77 -19.13
C LEU A 362 2.95 17.31 -19.54
N THR A 363 2.12 16.94 -18.59
CA THR A 363 0.72 16.54 -18.81
C THR A 363 -0.10 17.70 -19.40
N MET A 364 0.07 18.93 -18.88
CA MET A 364 -0.56 20.14 -19.38
C MET A 364 -0.12 20.42 -20.82
N ILE A 365 1.19 20.45 -21.10
CA ILE A 365 1.74 20.67 -22.43
C ILE A 365 1.19 19.62 -23.41
N SER A 366 1.22 18.36 -23.04
CA SER A 366 0.76 17.25 -23.88
C SER A 366 -0.73 17.35 -24.20
N SER A 367 -1.57 17.71 -23.23
CA SER A 367 -3.00 17.89 -23.45
C SER A 367 -3.30 19.12 -24.33
N PHE A 368 -2.54 20.21 -24.14
CA PHE A 368 -2.66 21.41 -24.93
C PHE A 368 -2.24 21.18 -26.40
N LEU A 369 -1.10 20.52 -26.62
CA LEU A 369 -0.62 20.22 -27.97
C LEU A 369 -1.56 19.30 -28.74
N ARG A 370 -2.20 18.35 -28.09
CA ARG A 370 -3.26 17.51 -28.70
C ARG A 370 -4.48 18.33 -29.11
N ALA A 371 -4.87 19.31 -28.30
CA ALA A 371 -5.99 20.20 -28.61
C ALA A 371 -5.62 21.32 -29.61
N TRP A 372 -4.33 21.53 -29.89
CA TRP A 372 -3.84 22.66 -30.70
C TRP A 372 -4.48 22.80 -32.06
N PRO A 373 -4.69 21.74 -32.89
CA PRO A 373 -5.37 21.88 -34.17
C PRO A 373 -6.79 22.48 -34.03
N ALA A 374 -7.55 22.06 -33.02
CA ALA A 374 -8.88 22.60 -32.75
C ALA A 374 -8.81 24.07 -32.26
N ILE A 375 -7.79 24.41 -31.47
CA ILE A 375 -7.55 25.79 -31.02
C ILE A 375 -7.25 26.71 -32.21
N VAL A 376 -6.47 26.25 -33.20
CA VAL A 376 -6.19 27.00 -34.44
C VAL A 376 -7.47 27.24 -35.24
N GLU A 377 -8.35 26.24 -35.35
CA GLU A 377 -9.63 26.38 -36.03
C GLU A 377 -10.51 27.44 -35.37
N LEU A 378 -10.59 27.43 -34.03
CA LEU A 378 -11.30 28.46 -33.27
C LEU A 378 -10.71 29.87 -33.49
N ALA A 379 -9.39 29.98 -33.56
CA ALA A 379 -8.71 31.25 -33.82
C ALA A 379 -9.03 31.79 -35.22
N ALA A 380 -9.05 30.94 -36.23
CA ALA A 380 -9.42 31.32 -37.61
C ALA A 380 -10.86 31.86 -37.70
N GLY A 381 -11.77 31.27 -36.90
CA GLY A 381 -13.16 31.75 -36.82
C GLY A 381 -13.37 32.98 -35.91
N LYS A 382 -12.32 33.56 -35.33
CA LYS A 382 -12.35 34.67 -34.35
C LYS A 382 -13.18 34.38 -33.09
N SER A 383 -13.47 33.14 -32.83
CA SER A 383 -14.23 32.73 -31.65
C SER A 383 -13.45 32.91 -30.34
N LEU A 384 -12.14 33.05 -30.39
CA LEU A 384 -11.26 33.23 -29.24
C LEU A 384 -11.10 34.69 -28.79
N ASP A 385 -11.33 35.68 -29.70
CA ASP A 385 -11.06 37.09 -29.45
C ASP A 385 -11.67 37.65 -28.16
N PRO A 386 -12.90 37.26 -27.77
CA PRO A 386 -13.49 37.72 -26.52
C PRO A 386 -12.88 37.14 -25.26
N PHE A 387 -12.16 36.01 -25.35
CA PHE A 387 -11.75 35.19 -24.21
C PHE A 387 -10.23 35.18 -24.02
N ILE A 388 -9.45 35.25 -25.10
CA ILE A 388 -8.00 35.12 -25.05
C ILE A 388 -7.36 36.47 -25.42
N PRO A 389 -6.69 37.13 -24.44
CA PRO A 389 -5.96 38.36 -24.73
C PRO A 389 -4.88 38.17 -25.82
N SER A 390 -4.71 39.13 -26.70
CA SER A 390 -3.68 39.11 -27.76
C SER A 390 -2.25 38.96 -27.23
N ALA A 391 -2.00 39.39 -25.99
CA ALA A 391 -0.73 39.19 -25.28
C ALA A 391 -0.39 37.72 -25.01
N LEU A 392 -1.36 36.83 -25.09
CA LEU A 392 -1.19 35.38 -24.92
C LEU A 392 -1.09 34.66 -26.27
N ALA A 393 -0.84 35.36 -27.37
CA ALA A 393 -0.70 34.74 -28.68
C ALA A 393 0.44 33.69 -28.64
N ILE A 394 0.12 32.48 -29.07
CA ILE A 394 1.09 31.38 -29.20
C ILE A 394 1.38 31.21 -30.68
N ASP A 395 2.62 31.51 -31.05
CA ASP A 395 3.08 31.40 -32.42
C ASP A 395 3.61 30.00 -32.78
N VAL A 396 3.92 29.75 -34.03
CA VAL A 396 4.48 28.49 -34.51
C VAL A 396 5.83 28.17 -33.84
N ALA A 397 6.60 29.17 -33.45
CA ALA A 397 7.89 28.97 -32.78
C ALA A 397 7.68 28.49 -31.33
N ALA A 398 6.68 29.05 -30.62
CA ALA A 398 6.29 28.59 -29.31
C ALA A 398 5.80 27.12 -29.35
N ILE A 399 4.98 26.74 -30.34
CA ILE A 399 4.55 25.35 -30.51
C ILE A 399 5.74 24.40 -30.74
N ARG A 400 6.72 24.81 -31.54
CA ARG A 400 7.94 24.01 -31.75
C ARG A 400 8.73 23.85 -30.45
N ARG A 401 8.89 24.91 -29.62
CA ARG A 401 9.55 24.82 -28.31
C ARG A 401 8.77 23.97 -27.34
N LEU A 402 7.43 24.04 -27.29
CA LEU A 402 6.58 23.22 -26.46
C LEU A 402 6.64 21.74 -26.86
N THR A 403 6.67 21.45 -28.19
CA THR A 403 6.85 20.08 -28.69
C THR A 403 8.22 19.54 -28.32
N ALA A 404 9.27 20.36 -28.43
CA ALA A 404 10.60 19.98 -27.95
C ALA A 404 10.63 19.71 -26.44
N ALA A 405 9.95 20.56 -25.66
CA ALA A 405 9.82 20.34 -24.20
C ALA A 405 9.07 19.03 -23.88
N GLN A 406 7.99 18.73 -24.58
CA GLN A 406 7.26 17.46 -24.44
C GLN A 406 8.17 16.26 -24.69
N THR A 407 8.96 16.29 -25.76
CA THR A 407 9.87 15.21 -26.13
C THR A 407 10.95 15.01 -25.06
N VAL A 408 11.64 16.09 -24.69
CA VAL A 408 12.77 16.04 -23.75
C VAL A 408 12.34 15.68 -22.33
N LEU A 409 11.23 16.25 -21.85
CA LEU A 409 10.68 15.93 -20.54
C LEU A 409 10.10 14.52 -20.50
N GLY A 410 9.63 14.00 -21.62
CA GLY A 410 9.16 12.63 -21.76
C GLY A 410 10.23 11.60 -21.39
N GLU A 411 11.50 11.85 -21.73
CA GLU A 411 12.60 10.95 -21.33
C GLU A 411 12.87 10.97 -19.82
N ILE A 412 12.76 12.15 -19.20
CA ILE A 412 12.88 12.27 -17.74
C ILE A 412 11.68 11.58 -17.04
N GLN A 413 10.48 11.69 -17.61
CA GLN A 413 9.29 11.03 -17.07
C GLN A 413 9.42 9.51 -17.09
N LYS A 414 9.99 8.94 -18.17
CA LYS A 414 10.28 7.49 -18.23
C LYS A 414 11.18 7.07 -17.07
N LEU A 415 12.27 7.81 -16.84
CA LEU A 415 13.18 7.56 -15.72
C LEU A 415 12.46 7.68 -14.36
N THR A 416 11.64 8.72 -14.16
CA THR A 416 10.88 8.93 -12.93
C THR A 416 9.92 7.75 -12.66
N THR A 417 9.25 7.27 -13.71
CA THR A 417 8.34 6.11 -13.63
C THR A 417 9.08 4.83 -13.25
N LEU A 418 10.26 4.59 -13.85
CA LEU A 418 11.10 3.43 -13.52
C LEU A 418 11.59 3.46 -12.08
N LEU A 419 12.05 4.63 -11.60
CA LEU A 419 12.54 4.81 -10.23
C LEU A 419 11.43 4.73 -9.19
N GLY A 420 10.19 5.04 -9.57
CA GLY A 420 9.00 4.99 -8.71
C GLY A 420 8.27 3.65 -8.71
N THR A 421 8.78 2.60 -9.36
CA THR A 421 8.09 1.30 -9.41
C THR A 421 7.87 0.70 -8.01
N ALA A 422 6.75 -0.01 -7.84
CA ALA A 422 6.42 -0.72 -6.60
C ALA A 422 6.79 -2.21 -6.65
N SER A 423 7.05 -2.75 -7.85
CA SER A 423 7.22 -4.19 -8.07
C SER A 423 8.55 -4.72 -7.50
N PHE A 424 9.58 -3.86 -7.43
CA PHE A 424 10.91 -4.18 -6.91
C PHE A 424 11.65 -2.90 -6.51
N PRO A 425 12.73 -2.98 -5.69
CA PRO A 425 13.57 -1.82 -5.37
C PRO A 425 14.48 -1.45 -6.55
N PRO A 426 14.29 -0.29 -7.19
CA PRO A 426 14.97 0.03 -8.44
C PRO A 426 16.37 0.64 -8.29
N LEU A 427 16.87 0.88 -7.05
CA LEU A 427 18.11 1.62 -6.83
C LEU A 427 19.32 0.97 -7.53
N VAL A 428 19.37 -0.35 -7.60
CA VAL A 428 20.46 -1.10 -8.25
C VAL A 428 20.62 -0.76 -9.73
N PHE A 429 19.53 -0.41 -10.42
CA PHE A 429 19.54 -0.04 -11.84
C PHE A 429 19.58 1.47 -12.08
N SER A 430 19.51 2.26 -11.04
CA SER A 430 19.31 3.72 -11.14
C SER A 430 20.45 4.43 -11.87
N THR A 431 21.71 4.02 -11.63
CA THR A 431 22.86 4.60 -12.33
C THR A 431 22.81 4.31 -13.82
N GLN A 432 22.50 3.07 -14.21
CA GLN A 432 22.36 2.70 -15.62
C GLN A 432 21.26 3.48 -16.33
N TRP A 433 20.08 3.56 -15.73
CA TRP A 433 18.97 4.32 -16.33
C TRP A 433 19.27 5.81 -16.42
N LEU A 434 19.96 6.34 -15.43
CA LEU A 434 20.41 7.73 -15.46
C LEU A 434 21.43 7.97 -16.60
N ILE A 435 22.37 7.05 -16.83
CA ILE A 435 23.32 7.12 -17.94
C ILE A 435 22.58 7.08 -19.28
N GLN A 436 21.56 6.25 -19.46
CA GLN A 436 20.75 6.24 -20.69
C GLN A 436 20.12 7.61 -21.00
N VAL A 437 19.66 8.33 -19.97
CA VAL A 437 19.16 9.70 -20.12
C VAL A 437 20.29 10.66 -20.50
N PHE A 438 21.50 10.52 -19.93
CA PHE A 438 22.67 11.30 -20.33
C PHE A 438 23.08 11.00 -21.77
N ASP A 439 23.03 9.75 -22.22
CA ASP A 439 23.32 9.36 -23.60
C ASP A 439 22.31 9.95 -24.58
N TYR A 440 21.02 9.95 -24.22
CA TYR A 440 19.99 10.66 -24.99
C TYR A 440 20.33 12.16 -25.12
N PHE A 441 20.76 12.81 -24.03
CA PHE A 441 21.11 14.24 -24.05
C PHE A 441 22.47 14.54 -24.75
N ASN A 442 23.30 13.54 -24.98
CA ASN A 442 24.53 13.65 -25.77
C ASN A 442 24.30 13.34 -27.25
N SER A 443 23.18 12.67 -27.60
CA SER A 443 22.86 12.33 -28.98
C SER A 443 22.52 13.58 -29.79
N PRO A 444 22.78 13.58 -31.11
CA PRO A 444 22.37 14.67 -31.99
C PRO A 444 20.88 14.94 -31.86
N ALA A 445 20.51 16.22 -31.69
CA ALA A 445 19.12 16.62 -31.57
C ALA A 445 18.47 16.73 -32.96
N ASP A 446 17.22 16.26 -33.05
CA ASP A 446 16.42 16.33 -34.29
C ASP A 446 16.06 17.77 -34.66
N SER A 447 16.15 18.71 -33.71
CA SER A 447 15.88 20.12 -33.93
C SER A 447 16.70 21.02 -33.00
N GLN A 448 16.87 22.29 -33.41
CA GLN A 448 17.54 23.29 -32.59
C GLN A 448 16.83 23.46 -31.22
N SER A 449 15.50 23.49 -31.20
CA SER A 449 14.71 23.64 -29.97
C SER A 449 14.94 22.48 -28.98
N ILE A 450 15.13 21.25 -29.45
CA ILE A 450 15.50 20.11 -28.63
C ILE A 450 16.91 20.32 -28.08
N SER A 451 17.88 20.69 -28.91
CA SER A 451 19.28 20.93 -28.47
C SER A 451 19.38 22.04 -27.43
N GLU A 452 18.57 23.09 -27.53
CA GLU A 452 18.51 24.21 -26.57
C GLU A 452 18.03 23.77 -25.18
N LEU A 453 17.20 22.73 -25.09
CA LEU A 453 16.73 22.15 -23.83
C LEU A 453 17.64 21.02 -23.30
N GLN A 454 18.16 20.18 -24.18
CA GLN A 454 19.00 19.04 -23.79
C GLN A 454 20.25 19.49 -23.00
N LYS A 455 20.97 20.51 -23.51
CA LYS A 455 22.21 20.97 -22.88
C LYS A 455 22.04 21.47 -21.45
N PRO A 456 21.11 22.41 -21.14
CA PRO A 456 20.93 22.87 -19.77
C PRO A 456 20.36 21.79 -18.85
N LEU A 457 19.45 20.92 -19.35
CA LEU A 457 18.92 19.80 -18.56
C LEU A 457 20.02 18.78 -18.23
N ARG A 458 20.87 18.43 -19.19
CA ARG A 458 22.03 17.58 -18.92
C ARG A 458 22.94 18.20 -17.86
N ALA A 459 23.24 19.48 -17.93
CA ALA A 459 24.06 20.18 -16.93
C ALA A 459 23.39 20.20 -15.55
N ALA A 460 22.08 20.42 -15.49
CA ALA A 460 21.32 20.39 -14.25
C ALA A 460 21.29 18.98 -13.61
N LEU A 461 21.03 17.96 -14.42
CA LEU A 461 21.08 16.56 -13.98
C LEU A 461 22.46 16.18 -13.46
N LEU A 462 23.53 16.48 -14.21
CA LEU A 462 24.88 16.19 -13.78
C LEU A 462 25.20 16.87 -12.44
N ARG A 463 24.84 18.13 -12.27
CA ARG A 463 25.04 18.87 -11.01
C ARG A 463 24.28 18.20 -9.85
N ARG A 464 23.02 17.74 -10.07
CA ARG A 464 22.18 17.15 -9.04
C ARG A 464 22.60 15.71 -8.67
N PHE A 465 23.07 14.95 -9.65
CA PHE A 465 23.41 13.52 -9.47
C PHE A 465 24.91 13.26 -9.36
N ARG A 466 25.78 14.29 -9.43
CA ARG A 466 27.24 14.10 -9.38
C ARG A 466 27.67 13.36 -8.12
N GLU A 467 27.13 13.72 -6.97
CA GLU A 467 27.44 13.07 -5.70
C GLU A 467 27.00 11.61 -5.72
N ALA A 468 25.83 11.31 -6.25
CA ALA A 468 25.30 9.95 -6.37
C ALA A 468 26.15 9.05 -7.28
N LEU A 469 26.79 9.63 -8.32
CA LEU A 469 27.58 8.90 -9.33
C LEU A 469 29.08 8.82 -9.01
N ALA A 470 29.63 9.86 -8.37
CA ALA A 470 31.10 9.99 -8.21
C ALA A 470 31.58 9.73 -6.78
N SER A 471 30.72 9.87 -5.78
CA SER A 471 31.03 9.59 -4.37
C SER A 471 30.72 8.13 -4.03
N PRO A 472 31.25 7.56 -2.92
CA PRO A 472 30.85 6.26 -2.42
C PRO A 472 29.45 6.33 -1.76
N SER A 473 28.46 6.80 -2.53
CA SER A 473 27.06 6.95 -2.12
C SER A 473 26.35 5.60 -2.06
N LEU A 474 25.19 5.54 -1.40
CA LEU A 474 24.31 4.38 -1.44
C LEU A 474 23.95 3.99 -2.89
N THR A 475 23.70 5.00 -3.75
CA THR A 475 23.37 4.79 -5.16
C THR A 475 24.50 4.05 -5.89
N LEU A 476 25.72 4.53 -5.78
CA LEU A 476 26.86 3.92 -6.47
C LEU A 476 27.19 2.53 -5.90
N VAL A 477 27.27 2.39 -4.58
CA VAL A 477 27.55 1.09 -3.95
C VAL A 477 26.48 0.06 -4.29
N THR A 478 25.19 0.45 -4.28
CA THR A 478 24.11 -0.47 -4.65
C THR A 478 24.19 -0.89 -6.11
N SER A 479 24.60 0.00 -7.03
CA SER A 479 24.72 -0.34 -8.45
C SER A 479 25.78 -1.39 -8.73
N LEU A 480 26.82 -1.51 -7.89
CA LEU A 480 27.86 -2.56 -8.02
C LEU A 480 27.31 -3.97 -7.79
N PHE A 481 26.14 -4.12 -7.15
CA PHE A 481 25.48 -5.42 -7.01
C PHE A 481 24.75 -5.88 -8.29
N ASP A 482 24.70 -5.07 -9.37
CA ASP A 482 24.37 -5.56 -10.70
C ASP A 482 25.64 -6.16 -11.33
N PRO A 483 25.68 -7.48 -11.57
CA PRO A 483 26.88 -8.15 -12.07
C PRO A 483 27.31 -7.70 -13.47
N GLN A 484 26.44 -7.04 -14.25
CA GLN A 484 26.84 -6.44 -15.53
C GLN A 484 27.65 -5.16 -15.34
N PHE A 485 27.43 -4.44 -14.25
CA PHE A 485 27.99 -3.10 -14.01
C PHE A 485 28.89 -3.05 -12.77
N HIS A 486 29.33 -4.20 -12.30
CA HIS A 486 30.17 -4.33 -11.11
C HIS A 486 31.44 -3.48 -11.12
N ASP A 487 32.01 -3.21 -12.29
CA ASP A 487 33.23 -2.43 -12.51
C ASP A 487 32.98 -0.95 -12.85
N GLY A 488 31.69 -0.53 -12.93
CA GLY A 488 31.26 0.84 -13.20
C GLY A 488 31.59 1.36 -14.60
N HIS A 489 31.94 0.51 -15.57
CA HIS A 489 32.28 0.94 -16.94
C HIS A 489 31.21 1.81 -17.60
N HIS A 490 29.94 1.61 -17.26
CA HIS A 490 28.81 2.40 -17.75
C HIS A 490 28.85 3.88 -17.33
N LEU A 491 29.66 4.25 -16.32
CA LEU A 491 29.81 5.62 -15.85
C LEU A 491 30.80 6.43 -16.69
N VAL A 492 31.67 5.76 -17.47
CA VAL A 492 32.74 6.39 -18.25
C VAL A 492 32.23 7.49 -19.21
N PRO A 493 31.09 7.34 -19.91
CA PRO A 493 30.55 8.39 -20.80
C PRO A 493 30.21 9.70 -20.07
N VAL A 494 29.96 9.65 -18.77
CA VAL A 494 29.54 10.81 -17.98
C VAL A 494 30.68 11.38 -17.12
N LEU A 495 31.45 10.52 -16.47
CA LEU A 495 32.52 10.93 -15.55
C LEU A 495 33.92 10.94 -16.20
N GLY A 496 34.11 10.21 -17.29
CA GLY A 496 35.43 9.92 -17.86
C GLY A 496 36.15 8.78 -17.13
N ALA A 497 37.12 8.15 -17.79
CA ALA A 497 37.77 6.93 -17.30
C ALA A 497 38.47 7.10 -15.93
N THR A 498 39.23 8.21 -15.76
CA THR A 498 39.99 8.45 -14.51
C THR A 498 39.04 8.69 -13.31
N GLU A 499 38.00 9.51 -13.45
CA GLU A 499 37.07 9.78 -12.37
C GLU A 499 36.22 8.55 -12.05
N THR A 500 35.82 7.77 -13.08
CA THR A 500 35.14 6.48 -12.89
C THR A 500 35.98 5.51 -12.07
N ALA A 501 37.21 5.28 -12.45
CA ALA A 501 38.12 4.38 -11.70
C ALA A 501 38.28 4.83 -10.24
N ALA A 502 38.43 6.14 -10.00
CA ALA A 502 38.55 6.67 -8.65
C ALA A 502 37.22 6.54 -7.86
N ALA A 503 36.07 6.70 -8.51
CA ALA A 503 34.75 6.53 -7.89
C ALA A 503 34.50 5.07 -7.49
N ILE A 504 34.81 4.12 -8.38
CA ILE A 504 34.68 2.69 -8.10
C ILE A 504 35.62 2.26 -6.96
N ALA A 505 36.87 2.68 -6.98
CA ALA A 505 37.80 2.36 -5.89
C ALA A 505 37.31 2.83 -4.50
N ARG A 506 36.66 4.01 -4.45
CA ARG A 506 36.02 4.51 -3.21
C ARG A 506 34.78 3.72 -2.84
N ALA A 507 33.96 3.33 -3.83
CA ALA A 507 32.76 2.51 -3.61
C ALA A 507 33.13 1.10 -3.12
N ASP A 508 34.17 0.47 -3.68
CA ASP A 508 34.69 -0.81 -3.22
C ASP A 508 35.22 -0.76 -1.77
N ALA A 509 35.92 0.32 -1.43
CA ALA A 509 36.37 0.52 -0.05
C ALA A 509 35.18 0.61 0.91
N ARG A 510 34.16 1.38 0.56
CA ARG A 510 32.91 1.43 1.33
C ARG A 510 32.20 0.08 1.36
N LEU A 511 32.09 -0.63 0.24
CA LEU A 511 31.48 -1.95 0.19
C LEU A 511 32.15 -2.93 1.15
N ALA A 512 33.49 -2.87 1.27
CA ALA A 512 34.20 -3.67 2.26
C ALA A 512 33.83 -3.30 3.71
N GLU A 513 33.66 -2.00 4.03
CA GLU A 513 33.15 -1.55 5.33
C GLU A 513 31.72 -2.05 5.59
N GLU A 514 30.85 -2.02 4.59
CA GLU A 514 29.47 -2.51 4.69
C GLU A 514 29.39 -4.03 4.87
N ILE A 515 30.32 -4.80 4.24
CA ILE A 515 30.44 -6.24 4.50
C ILE A 515 30.79 -6.49 5.96
N LEU A 516 31.66 -5.69 6.57
CA LEU A 516 31.95 -5.79 7.99
C LEU A 516 30.71 -5.48 8.84
N ALA A 517 30.03 -4.39 8.54
CA ALA A 517 28.86 -3.92 9.30
C ALA A 517 27.71 -4.94 9.24
N THR A 518 27.41 -5.45 8.06
CA THR A 518 26.30 -6.41 7.86
C THR A 518 26.60 -7.81 8.38
N ASN A 519 27.88 -8.17 8.58
CA ASN A 519 28.32 -9.49 9.03
C ASN A 519 28.96 -9.47 10.44
N GLN A 520 28.51 -8.55 11.30
CA GLN A 520 28.95 -8.52 12.71
C GLN A 520 28.73 -9.86 13.41
N PRO A 521 29.64 -10.27 14.34
CA PRO A 521 29.53 -11.51 15.08
C PRO A 521 28.19 -11.63 15.81
N ARG A 522 27.45 -12.74 15.57
CA ARG A 522 26.19 -13.02 16.24
C ARG A 522 26.40 -14.10 17.31
N ARG A 523 25.67 -14.01 18.41
CA ARG A 523 25.57 -15.11 19.39
C ARG A 523 24.97 -16.33 18.72
N LEU A 524 25.68 -17.46 18.77
CA LEU A 524 25.19 -18.73 18.25
C LEU A 524 24.21 -19.38 19.25
N PRO A 525 23.19 -20.13 18.77
CA PRO A 525 22.20 -20.78 19.64
C PRO A 525 22.83 -21.74 20.67
N TRP A 526 23.98 -22.34 20.33
CA TRP A 526 24.72 -23.29 21.17
C TRP A 526 25.79 -22.65 22.05
N GLY A 527 25.85 -21.33 22.12
CA GLY A 527 26.89 -20.57 22.82
C GLY A 527 28.10 -20.26 21.94
N GLY A 528 28.77 -19.15 22.23
CA GLY A 528 29.87 -18.63 21.39
C GLY A 528 29.39 -17.55 20.42
N GLN A 529 30.34 -16.99 19.68
CA GLN A 529 30.10 -15.99 18.63
C GLN A 529 30.59 -16.54 17.30
N SER A 530 29.93 -16.13 16.19
CA SER A 530 30.49 -16.37 14.86
C SER A 530 31.85 -15.62 14.72
N PRO A 531 32.80 -16.16 13.95
CA PRO A 531 34.09 -15.49 13.76
C PRO A 531 33.92 -14.09 13.19
N ALA A 532 34.67 -13.12 13.71
CA ALA A 532 34.72 -11.77 13.17
C ALA A 532 35.39 -11.77 11.79
N ILE A 533 34.86 -10.99 10.86
CA ILE A 533 35.46 -10.76 9.55
C ILE A 533 36.48 -9.60 9.70
N THR A 534 37.65 -9.69 9.07
CA THR A 534 38.60 -8.58 9.00
C THR A 534 38.33 -7.71 7.76
N ILE A 535 38.86 -6.49 7.74
CA ILE A 535 38.71 -5.60 6.57
C ILE A 535 39.44 -6.15 5.35
N GLU A 536 40.55 -6.86 5.56
CA GLU A 536 41.29 -7.52 4.49
C GLU A 536 40.45 -8.65 3.88
N ALA A 537 39.80 -9.46 4.71
CA ALA A 537 38.89 -10.50 4.24
C ALA A 537 37.69 -9.88 3.48
N ALA A 538 37.10 -8.78 3.98
CA ALA A 538 36.03 -8.07 3.31
C ALA A 538 36.46 -7.53 1.94
N ARG A 539 37.63 -6.93 1.82
CA ARG A 539 38.22 -6.52 0.54
C ARG A 539 38.47 -7.73 -0.39
N GLY A 540 38.86 -8.87 0.18
CA GLY A 540 38.99 -10.12 -0.54
C GLY A 540 37.69 -10.58 -1.16
N PHE A 541 36.56 -10.45 -0.46
CA PHE A 541 35.23 -10.77 -0.99
C PHE A 541 34.83 -9.84 -2.14
N VAL A 542 35.10 -8.53 -2.04
CA VAL A 542 34.86 -7.57 -3.13
C VAL A 542 35.67 -7.95 -4.37
N SER A 543 36.99 -8.22 -4.20
CA SER A 543 37.87 -8.62 -5.32
C SER A 543 37.43 -9.94 -5.96
N ALA A 544 37.01 -10.91 -5.14
CA ALA A 544 36.50 -12.19 -5.64
C ALA A 544 35.18 -12.02 -6.42
N TYR A 545 34.33 -11.12 -6.00
CA TYR A 545 33.09 -10.77 -6.70
C TYR A 545 33.38 -10.15 -8.08
N HIS A 546 34.25 -9.14 -8.15
CA HIS A 546 34.62 -8.53 -9.42
C HIS A 546 35.26 -9.58 -10.36
N LYS A 547 36.10 -10.46 -9.84
CA LYS A 547 36.67 -11.54 -10.62
C LYS A 547 35.58 -12.50 -11.13
N LEU A 548 34.64 -12.92 -10.26
CA LEU A 548 33.54 -13.80 -10.65
C LEU A 548 32.73 -13.18 -11.80
N CYS A 549 32.41 -11.91 -11.71
CA CYS A 549 31.61 -11.19 -12.74
C CYS A 549 32.45 -11.07 -14.04
N SER A 550 33.72 -10.73 -13.95
CA SER A 550 34.62 -10.61 -15.12
C SER A 550 34.85 -11.95 -15.82
N ASP A 551 35.09 -13.01 -15.07
CA ASP A 551 35.34 -14.37 -15.62
C ASP A 551 34.06 -14.91 -16.33
N ASN A 552 32.86 -14.49 -15.92
CA ASN A 552 31.58 -14.93 -16.48
C ASN A 552 30.86 -13.83 -17.28
N HIS A 553 31.60 -12.78 -17.71
CA HIS A 553 30.98 -11.59 -18.34
C HIS A 553 30.08 -11.94 -19.53
N ALA A 554 30.51 -12.80 -20.45
CA ALA A 554 29.73 -13.16 -21.63
C ALA A 554 28.42 -13.91 -21.28
N GLU A 555 28.45 -14.76 -20.26
CA GLU A 555 27.25 -15.47 -19.78
C GLU A 555 26.29 -14.51 -19.09
N ILE A 556 26.80 -13.62 -18.25
CA ILE A 556 26.00 -12.57 -17.58
C ILE A 556 25.34 -11.68 -18.63
N GLU A 557 26.09 -11.21 -19.63
CA GLU A 557 25.54 -10.39 -20.72
C GLU A 557 24.42 -11.12 -21.47
N LEU A 558 24.62 -12.38 -21.82
CA LEU A 558 23.60 -13.19 -22.50
C LEU A 558 22.35 -13.35 -21.65
N LEU A 559 22.51 -13.61 -20.35
CA LEU A 559 21.42 -13.79 -19.40
C LEU A 559 20.58 -12.52 -19.30
N PHE A 560 21.19 -11.36 -19.11
CA PHE A 560 20.48 -10.10 -18.96
C PHE A 560 19.90 -9.55 -20.28
N ARG A 561 20.45 -9.93 -21.45
CA ARG A 561 19.84 -9.62 -22.75
C ARG A 561 18.49 -10.28 -22.95
N SER A 562 18.19 -11.36 -22.23
CA SER A 562 16.88 -12.02 -22.28
C SER A 562 15.77 -11.24 -21.55
N ALA A 563 16.12 -10.20 -20.80
CA ALA A 563 15.14 -9.40 -20.06
C ALA A 563 14.20 -8.64 -21.00
N THR A 564 12.89 -8.82 -20.80
CA THR A 564 11.83 -8.16 -21.58
C THR A 564 11.39 -6.82 -20.98
N GLY A 565 11.92 -6.46 -19.81
CA GLY A 565 11.61 -5.23 -19.11
C GLY A 565 12.25 -5.17 -17.72
N PRO A 566 12.04 -4.08 -16.97
CA PRO A 566 12.68 -3.86 -15.67
C PRO A 566 12.38 -4.95 -14.64
N GLU A 567 11.14 -5.43 -14.55
CA GLU A 567 10.74 -6.51 -13.64
C GLU A 567 11.41 -7.84 -14.00
N SER A 568 11.47 -8.17 -15.30
CA SER A 568 12.17 -9.35 -15.81
C SER A 568 13.65 -9.26 -15.49
N ARG A 569 14.26 -8.07 -15.67
CA ARG A 569 15.66 -7.80 -15.32
C ARG A 569 15.92 -8.00 -13.84
N PHE A 570 15.05 -7.51 -12.97
CA PHE A 570 15.17 -7.73 -11.53
C PHE A 570 15.02 -9.22 -11.16
N GLY A 571 14.11 -9.93 -11.82
CA GLY A 571 13.96 -11.38 -11.67
C GLY A 571 15.26 -12.14 -12.01
N ILE A 572 15.93 -11.75 -13.08
CA ILE A 572 17.24 -12.30 -13.48
C ILE A 572 18.31 -11.99 -12.43
N LEU A 573 18.39 -10.74 -11.96
CA LEU A 573 19.32 -10.33 -10.90
C LEU A 573 19.11 -11.15 -9.62
N LYS A 574 17.86 -11.32 -9.21
CA LYS A 574 17.48 -12.16 -8.05
C LYS A 574 17.96 -13.61 -8.24
N ALA A 575 17.67 -14.20 -9.40
CA ALA A 575 18.06 -15.57 -9.71
C ALA A 575 19.60 -15.74 -9.70
N TRP A 576 20.33 -14.77 -10.25
CA TRP A 576 21.79 -14.77 -10.26
C TRP A 576 22.36 -14.75 -8.82
N TRP A 577 21.85 -13.87 -7.97
CA TRP A 577 22.29 -13.79 -6.57
C TRP A 577 21.96 -15.04 -5.78
N LEU A 578 20.80 -15.65 -5.98
CA LEU A 578 20.40 -16.91 -5.33
C LEU A 578 21.31 -18.08 -5.78
N ALA A 579 21.66 -18.13 -7.06
CA ALA A 579 22.59 -19.16 -7.58
C ALA A 579 24.01 -19.01 -7.02
N ASN A 580 24.44 -17.79 -6.71
CA ASN A 580 25.79 -17.49 -6.23
C ASN A 580 25.88 -17.28 -4.70
N ARG A 581 24.80 -17.51 -3.94
CA ARG A 581 24.73 -17.22 -2.51
C ARG A 581 25.77 -17.98 -1.68
N ASP A 582 26.12 -19.21 -2.07
CA ASP A 582 27.05 -20.07 -1.36
C ASP A 582 28.51 -19.81 -1.76
N VAL A 583 28.78 -19.10 -2.86
CA VAL A 583 30.13 -18.69 -3.30
C VAL A 583 30.68 -17.62 -2.35
N SER A 584 29.85 -16.66 -1.93
CA SER A 584 30.19 -15.62 -0.94
C SER A 584 29.00 -15.29 -0.07
N PRO A 585 28.71 -16.06 0.98
CA PRO A 585 27.57 -15.85 1.85
C PRO A 585 27.56 -14.45 2.51
N GLN A 586 28.77 -13.93 2.81
CA GLN A 586 28.94 -12.60 3.42
C GLN A 586 28.53 -11.49 2.47
N LEU A 587 28.96 -11.58 1.22
CA LEU A 587 28.60 -10.61 0.19
C LEU A 587 27.09 -10.72 -0.17
N PHE A 588 26.57 -11.93 -0.28
CA PHE A 588 25.13 -12.15 -0.49
C PHE A 588 24.27 -11.51 0.62
N ARG A 589 24.73 -11.64 1.87
CA ARG A 589 24.06 -11.00 3.01
C ARG A 589 24.06 -9.48 2.88
N THR A 590 25.19 -8.88 2.46
CA THR A 590 25.31 -7.44 2.20
C THR A 590 24.46 -7.04 0.99
N ALA A 591 24.46 -7.82 -0.09
CA ALA A 591 23.62 -7.58 -1.25
C ALA A 591 22.11 -7.53 -0.88
N ARG A 592 21.65 -8.43 0.00
CA ARG A 592 20.27 -8.40 0.51
C ARG A 592 19.91 -7.09 1.20
N ALA A 593 20.84 -6.53 1.96
CA ALA A 593 20.64 -5.25 2.64
C ALA A 593 20.50 -4.09 1.64
N PHE A 594 21.41 -4.02 0.66
CA PHE A 594 21.51 -2.89 -0.27
C PHE A 594 20.48 -2.98 -1.41
N LEU A 595 20.23 -4.17 -1.95
CA LEU A 595 19.22 -4.37 -2.99
C LEU A 595 17.79 -3.98 -2.54
N ALA A 596 17.54 -3.90 -1.23
CA ALA A 596 16.25 -3.50 -0.68
C ALA A 596 16.10 -1.98 -0.51
N ILE A 597 17.12 -1.17 -0.79
CA ILE A 597 17.06 0.28 -0.59
C ILE A 597 16.08 0.91 -1.59
N PRO A 598 15.06 1.66 -1.12
CA PRO A 598 14.14 2.36 -2.01
C PRO A 598 14.83 3.56 -2.67
N ALA A 599 14.76 3.67 -4.00
CA ALA A 599 15.34 4.79 -4.76
C ALA A 599 14.60 6.11 -4.54
N THR A 600 13.33 6.04 -4.15
CA THR A 600 12.44 7.19 -4.03
C THR A 600 11.49 7.05 -2.84
N SER A 601 10.90 8.16 -2.40
CA SER A 601 9.75 8.21 -1.48
C SER A 601 8.39 8.13 -2.20
N THR A 602 8.35 7.71 -3.46
CA THR A 602 7.11 7.64 -4.26
C THR A 602 6.07 6.68 -3.66
N SER A 603 6.49 5.66 -2.90
CA SER A 603 5.58 4.82 -2.11
C SER A 603 4.78 5.63 -1.09
N CYS A 604 5.42 6.59 -0.42
CA CYS A 604 4.74 7.52 0.49
C CYS A 604 3.74 8.40 -0.27
N GLU A 605 4.11 8.90 -1.47
CA GLU A 605 3.21 9.71 -2.30
C GLU A 605 1.98 8.90 -2.76
N ARG A 606 2.12 7.60 -3.04
CA ARG A 606 0.98 6.71 -3.33
C ARG A 606 0.03 6.63 -2.15
N MET A 607 0.56 6.50 -0.93
CA MET A 607 -0.24 6.52 0.29
C MET A 607 -0.99 7.85 0.45
N PHE A 608 -0.35 8.99 0.14
CA PHE A 608 -0.99 10.30 0.19
C PHE A 608 -2.11 10.44 -0.85
N SER A 609 -1.94 9.86 -2.05
CA SER A 609 -3.00 9.83 -3.07
C SER A 609 -4.21 9.04 -2.58
N LEU A 610 -4.00 7.88 -1.94
CA LEU A 610 -5.06 7.09 -1.31
C LEU A 610 -5.71 7.87 -0.16
N SER A 611 -4.92 8.55 0.67
CA SER A 611 -5.40 9.41 1.76
C SER A 611 -6.29 10.54 1.22
N GLY A 612 -5.88 11.21 0.14
CA GLY A 612 -6.64 12.26 -0.51
C GLY A 612 -8.00 11.77 -1.01
N HIS A 613 -8.09 10.55 -1.53
CA HIS A 613 -9.36 9.91 -1.89
C HIS A 613 -10.24 9.66 -0.67
N GLN A 614 -9.67 9.23 0.45
CA GLN A 614 -10.40 9.01 1.71
C GLN A 614 -10.92 10.33 2.30
N PHE A 615 -10.18 11.44 2.15
CA PHE A 615 -10.60 12.80 2.53
C PHE A 615 -11.53 13.48 1.52
N SER A 616 -12.01 12.78 0.51
CA SER A 616 -12.98 13.34 -0.45
C SER A 616 -14.19 13.97 0.28
N VAL A 617 -14.97 14.79 -0.46
CA VAL A 617 -16.11 15.57 0.05
C VAL A 617 -17.05 14.76 0.97
N CYS A 618 -17.15 13.45 0.78
CA CYS A 618 -18.01 12.55 1.54
C CYS A 618 -17.45 12.12 2.91
N ARG A 619 -16.16 12.37 3.19
CA ARG A 619 -15.46 11.85 4.40
C ARG A 619 -14.66 12.92 5.15
N ARG A 620 -14.94 14.21 4.97
CA ARG A 620 -14.20 15.35 5.59
C ARG A 620 -14.21 15.37 7.12
N SER A 621 -15.04 14.57 7.77
CA SER A 621 -15.16 14.48 9.22
C SER A 621 -14.61 13.18 9.83
N LEU A 622 -13.73 12.46 9.12
CA LEU A 622 -13.06 11.29 9.70
C LEU A 622 -12.10 11.74 10.81
N HIS A 623 -12.17 11.04 11.93
CA HIS A 623 -11.19 11.20 12.99
C HIS A 623 -9.82 10.68 12.53
N THR A 624 -8.74 11.30 12.99
CA THR A 624 -7.36 10.97 12.60
C THR A 624 -7.02 9.50 12.80
N THR A 625 -7.40 8.93 13.94
CA THR A 625 -7.17 7.51 14.26
C THR A 625 -7.90 6.58 13.29
N THR A 626 -9.14 6.90 12.95
CA THR A 626 -9.93 6.13 11.96
C THR A 626 -9.27 6.17 10.57
N LEU A 627 -8.68 7.29 10.18
CA LEU A 627 -7.95 7.38 8.92
C LEU A 627 -6.69 6.51 8.95
N GLU A 628 -5.91 6.57 10.03
CA GLU A 628 -4.73 5.70 10.20
C GLU A 628 -5.11 4.23 10.08
N GLU A 629 -6.21 3.80 10.71
CA GLU A 629 -6.72 2.43 10.63
C GLU A 629 -7.15 2.04 9.21
N ILE A 630 -7.91 2.89 8.52
CA ILE A 630 -8.36 2.67 7.14
C ILE A 630 -7.15 2.50 6.22
N LEU A 631 -6.15 3.38 6.32
CA LEU A 631 -4.97 3.34 5.48
C LEU A 631 -4.05 2.17 5.83
N THR A 632 -3.96 1.78 7.10
CA THR A 632 -3.29 0.55 7.50
C THR A 632 -3.88 -0.66 6.77
N VAL A 633 -5.22 -0.75 6.68
CA VAL A 633 -5.90 -1.79 5.89
C VAL A 633 -5.58 -1.65 4.42
N GLN A 634 -5.77 -0.47 3.85
CA GLN A 634 -5.71 -0.24 2.41
C GLN A 634 -4.31 -0.48 1.83
N CYS A 635 -3.25 -0.11 2.56
CA CYS A 635 -1.87 -0.18 2.09
C CYS A 635 -1.21 -1.55 2.33
N ASN A 636 -1.68 -2.32 3.32
CA ASN A 636 -0.99 -3.54 3.75
C ASN A 636 -1.75 -4.83 3.44
N VAL A 637 -2.86 -4.75 2.70
CA VAL A 637 -3.70 -5.92 2.34
C VAL A 637 -3.91 -5.98 0.83
N GLY A 638 -3.66 -7.14 0.25
CA GLY A 638 -3.82 -7.38 -1.18
C GLY A 638 -5.28 -7.59 -1.64
N GLY A 639 -6.25 -7.67 -0.71
CA GLY A 639 -7.66 -7.84 -1.04
C GLY A 639 -8.51 -8.37 0.10
N SER A 640 -9.84 -8.42 -0.11
CA SER A 640 -10.80 -8.80 0.91
C SER A 640 -10.64 -10.24 1.42
N ALA A 641 -10.19 -11.16 0.56
CA ALA A 641 -9.97 -12.57 0.96
C ALA A 641 -8.85 -12.69 1.99
N GLU A 642 -7.75 -11.96 1.81
CA GLU A 642 -6.65 -11.90 2.75
C GLU A 642 -7.10 -11.30 4.09
N LEU A 643 -7.88 -10.22 4.06
CA LEU A 643 -8.39 -9.58 5.26
C LEU A 643 -9.27 -10.52 6.09
N VAL A 644 -10.16 -11.28 5.42
CA VAL A 644 -10.98 -12.32 6.08
C VAL A 644 -10.09 -13.39 6.72
N GLN A 645 -9.04 -13.83 6.03
CA GLN A 645 -8.12 -14.83 6.56
C GLN A 645 -7.35 -14.31 7.79
N LEU A 646 -6.83 -13.09 7.72
CA LEU A 646 -6.14 -12.45 8.85
C LEU A 646 -7.04 -12.29 10.07
N PHE A 647 -8.30 -11.92 9.85
CA PHE A 647 -9.27 -11.80 10.92
C PHE A 647 -9.58 -13.15 11.56
N LYS A 648 -9.74 -14.23 10.76
CA LYS A 648 -9.93 -15.60 11.28
C LYS A 648 -8.76 -16.03 12.15
N GLN A 649 -7.53 -15.81 11.70
CA GLN A 649 -6.32 -16.13 12.48
C GLN A 649 -6.26 -15.34 13.79
N LEU A 650 -6.59 -14.04 13.76
CA LEU A 650 -6.61 -13.22 14.96
C LEU A 650 -7.62 -13.73 15.99
N VAL A 651 -8.84 -14.09 15.55
CA VAL A 651 -9.89 -14.63 16.41
C VAL A 651 -9.49 -15.98 17.01
N GLU A 652 -8.81 -16.84 16.25
CA GLU A 652 -8.27 -18.11 16.74
C GLU A 652 -7.16 -17.91 17.80
N GLU A 653 -6.28 -16.92 17.59
CA GLU A 653 -5.15 -16.63 18.48
C GLU A 653 -5.56 -15.80 19.71
N THR A 654 -6.62 -15.01 19.60
CA THR A 654 -7.07 -14.10 20.67
C THR A 654 -8.60 -14.15 20.79
N PRO A 655 -9.14 -15.18 21.44
CA PRO A 655 -10.56 -15.41 21.51
C PRO A 655 -11.43 -14.26 22.06
N ASN A 656 -10.88 -13.43 22.93
CA ASN A 656 -11.62 -12.35 23.60
C ASN A 656 -11.46 -10.98 22.95
N ILE A 657 -10.82 -10.89 21.79
CA ILE A 657 -10.51 -9.60 21.13
C ILE A 657 -11.74 -8.77 20.75
N LEU A 658 -12.92 -9.41 20.68
CA LEU A 658 -14.17 -8.74 20.36
C LEU A 658 -14.94 -8.30 21.64
N GLU A 659 -14.48 -8.68 22.81
CA GLU A 659 -15.13 -8.38 24.11
C GLU A 659 -14.52 -7.14 24.77
N ASP A 660 -13.24 -6.82 24.51
CA ASP A 660 -12.53 -5.69 25.13
C ASP A 660 -13.02 -4.30 24.66
N ASP A 661 -13.80 -4.23 23.58
CA ASP A 661 -14.26 -2.97 22.99
C ASP A 661 -15.69 -2.54 23.43
N GLU A 662 -16.32 -3.23 24.39
CA GLU A 662 -17.69 -2.86 24.82
C GLU A 662 -17.77 -1.65 25.76
N ASP A 663 -16.67 -1.21 26.38
CA ASP A 663 -16.66 -0.21 27.45
C ASP A 663 -16.07 1.17 27.10
N GLU A 664 -15.55 1.43 25.89
CA GLU A 664 -15.16 2.79 25.51
C GLU A 664 -16.27 3.51 24.72
N PRO A 665 -16.69 4.70 25.17
CA PRO A 665 -17.66 5.50 24.42
C PRO A 665 -17.01 6.11 23.17
N VAL A 666 -17.55 5.80 22.00
CA VAL A 666 -17.20 6.38 20.70
C VAL A 666 -17.80 7.79 20.56
#